data_35b3f6917b59ce5c8070f2253d8a4182
#
_entry.id   35b3f6917b59ce5c8070f2253d8a4182
#
_cell.length_a   1.000
_cell.length_b   1.000
_cell.length_c   1.000
_cell.angle_alpha   90.00
_cell.angle_beta   90.00
_cell.angle_gamma   90.00
#
_symmetry.space_group_name_H-M   'P 1'
#
loop_
_entity.id
_entity.type
_entity.pdbx_description
1 polymer ?
#
loop_
_entity_poly.entity_id
_entity_poly.type
_entity_poly.pdbx_seq_one_letter_code
_entity_poly.pdbx_strand_id
1 'polypeptide(L)'
;MNSTLRFLLFSLLFLLNGFLLQGQDTSRLRILEWQSLFPLRQGQQVTQSENKIFYIASQSIVSIDKSDFSIEQFDKSSGLSDVKLKFIQFNTFRKELIIAYQDGVFDIMDQKGKVVSLPQIRNFKNFTGDKSINQLYLAAGDLLLIATQYGVSALNLAKREFSFSVFTGLPVKNVILHKGFIYAATEKGLYRIEATHANPENFNNWKWLKMQDGFPSGFCSALGIFKGSLYFNVGNILFKYDENIKTAKEVFTYSHQHLLFLNGNGAQLLAGYRCSDNSCNQDEIIIVKEDMPPTKIPGNCIGRLQNIIQEENGRIWFGDEYQDFRYMDKITDSQCKRFSLNSPFSASSRWLTISPEGVLWLASGGVTQNFGYRFLDHGFASLKDGTWRIYNRFNTPAMLGENTNSPDDDLYDIITMAVHPTNGKVYAGSFLEGLLQIDGEKIVRFDEKNSSLNNTVGDAIRTRVSGLAFDKDKNLWIANHLAEKPISVLNDKGEWQSFKPNCAETQLHQVGIDGNGFKWFVSSSSSNGALVFDAGDLKNPSDDRCRLINTSTSRLPTNQVNCLAVDREGYVWLGTAKGIVIFECGGSIFDNNCKGELRIVEQDGFLDYLLSTEEILSIAVDGGNRKWIGTKNGLFILSADGRKTVGRFNTLNSPLPGNSVQAISIDAKSGKAYIGTENGLVVLQSEAVEAKIFHLGKKMEIYPNPVPPSFSGPVAIRGLARDAVIKISDINGKLVFETKAVGGQALWYGKDFQGNNVRSGVYLVFSTSNPSLIGFSNPDTSVGKIVWIGRED
;
A
#
# COMPACT_ATOMS: atom_id res chain seq x y z
N MET A 1 8.17 -39.99 39.27
CA MET A 1 8.03 -38.68 38.62
C MET A 1 6.59 -38.59 38.11
N ASN A 2 5.78 -37.81 38.81
CA ASN A 2 4.33 -37.90 38.83
C ASN A 2 3.67 -37.50 37.51
N SER A 3 2.60 -38.19 37.14
CA SER A 3 1.76 -37.95 35.99
C SER A 3 1.22 -36.51 35.89
N THR A 4 1.08 -35.81 37.01
CA THR A 4 0.72 -34.41 37.12
C THR A 4 1.76 -33.44 36.58
N LEU A 5 3.06 -33.79 36.63
CA LEU A 5 4.13 -32.95 36.08
C LEU A 5 4.21 -33.04 34.54
N ARG A 6 3.81 -34.18 33.97
CA ARG A 6 3.69 -34.33 32.48
C ARG A 6 2.48 -33.59 31.91
N PHE A 7 1.38 -33.54 32.66
CA PHE A 7 0.21 -32.77 32.23
C PHE A 7 0.47 -31.25 32.30
N LEU A 8 1.20 -30.80 33.31
CA LEU A 8 1.59 -29.36 33.41
C LEU A 8 2.65 -28.97 32.36
N LEU A 9 3.59 -29.83 31.99
CA LEU A 9 4.52 -29.56 30.88
C LEU A 9 3.83 -29.62 29.51
N PHE A 10 2.83 -30.47 29.32
CA PHE A 10 2.05 -30.51 28.08
C PHE A 10 1.10 -29.29 27.97
N SER A 11 0.50 -28.84 29.08
CA SER A 11 -0.33 -27.63 29.08
C SER A 11 0.50 -26.34 28.96
N LEU A 12 1.74 -26.30 29.47
CA LEU A 12 2.66 -25.19 29.27
C LEU A 12 3.21 -25.13 27.82
N LEU A 13 3.39 -26.28 27.16
CA LEU A 13 3.74 -26.31 25.70
C LEU A 13 2.55 -25.93 24.82
N PHE A 14 1.31 -26.13 25.26
CA PHE A 14 0.12 -25.67 24.53
C PHE A 14 -0.18 -24.18 24.76
N LEU A 15 0.26 -23.61 25.87
CA LEU A 15 0.14 -22.17 26.15
C LEU A 15 1.28 -21.34 25.51
N LEU A 16 2.37 -21.98 25.09
CA LEU A 16 3.49 -21.36 24.36
C LEU A 16 3.37 -21.44 22.83
N ASN A 17 2.39 -22.19 22.31
CA ASN A 17 1.91 -22.02 20.94
C ASN A 17 0.85 -20.91 20.87
N GLY A 18 1.18 -19.75 21.41
CA GLY A 18 0.57 -18.50 20.96
C GLY A 18 0.79 -18.45 19.44
N PHE A 19 -0.29 -18.44 18.69
CA PHE A 19 -0.31 -18.28 17.25
C PHE A 19 0.74 -17.26 16.85
N LEU A 20 1.85 -17.69 16.33
CA LEU A 20 2.75 -16.86 15.55
C LEU A 20 1.96 -16.49 14.30
N LEU A 21 1.12 -15.46 14.44
CA LEU A 21 0.59 -14.74 13.30
C LEU A 21 1.81 -14.40 12.43
N GLN A 22 1.92 -15.00 11.26
CA GLN A 22 2.99 -14.66 10.33
C GLN A 22 2.89 -13.17 10.04
N GLY A 23 3.79 -12.41 10.64
CA GLY A 23 3.94 -11.00 10.35
C GLY A 23 4.45 -10.83 8.91
N GLN A 24 4.27 -9.64 8.37
CA GLN A 24 4.84 -9.27 7.07
C GLN A 24 6.36 -9.11 7.18
N ASP A 25 7.08 -10.24 7.16
CA ASP A 25 8.53 -10.30 7.37
C ASP A 25 9.29 -9.85 6.13
N THR A 26 10.01 -8.73 6.24
CA THR A 26 10.86 -8.18 5.18
C THR A 26 12.31 -8.66 5.26
N SER A 27 12.67 -9.48 6.24
CA SER A 27 14.07 -9.83 6.53
C SER A 27 14.75 -10.63 5.42
N ARG A 28 13.99 -11.32 4.57
CA ARG A 28 14.47 -12.27 3.56
C ARG A 28 14.39 -11.79 2.11
N LEU A 29 14.11 -10.50 1.88
CA LEU A 29 14.01 -9.99 0.52
C LEU A 29 15.34 -10.11 -0.24
N ARG A 30 15.24 -10.60 -1.47
CA ARG A 30 16.36 -10.60 -2.42
C ARG A 30 16.54 -9.21 -3.03
N ILE A 31 17.71 -8.95 -3.57
CA ILE A 31 17.96 -7.69 -4.29
C ILE A 31 16.97 -7.54 -5.45
N LEU A 32 16.35 -6.38 -5.56
CA LEU A 32 15.29 -6.02 -6.51
C LEU A 32 13.96 -6.77 -6.31
N GLU A 33 13.81 -7.47 -5.22
CA GLU A 33 12.54 -8.08 -4.83
C GLU A 33 11.63 -7.08 -4.13
N TRP A 34 10.35 -7.18 -4.45
CA TRP A 34 9.28 -6.39 -3.86
C TRP A 34 8.49 -7.21 -2.85
N GLN A 35 7.98 -6.55 -1.85
CA GLN A 35 7.02 -7.11 -0.92
C GLN A 35 5.96 -6.08 -0.57
N SER A 36 4.72 -6.52 -0.47
CA SER A 36 3.59 -5.69 -0.08
C SER A 36 3.40 -5.66 1.44
N LEU A 37 3.12 -4.47 1.96
CA LEU A 37 2.84 -4.21 3.37
C LEU A 37 1.44 -3.58 3.49
N PHE A 38 0.41 -4.28 3.01
CA PHE A 38 -0.95 -3.75 2.95
C PHE A 38 -1.70 -3.88 4.28
N PRO A 39 -2.70 -3.01 4.53
CA PRO A 39 -3.59 -3.14 5.67
C PRO A 39 -4.56 -4.32 5.47
N LEU A 40 -4.25 -5.46 6.03
CA LEU A 40 -5.05 -6.68 5.93
C LEU A 40 -6.08 -6.73 7.07
N ARG A 41 -6.94 -5.73 7.15
CA ARG A 41 -7.88 -5.56 8.27
C ARG A 41 -9.32 -5.88 7.94
N GLN A 42 -9.70 -5.88 6.68
CA GLN A 42 -11.07 -6.04 6.22
C GLN A 42 -11.14 -7.16 5.20
N GLY A 43 -12.05 -8.09 5.39
CA GLY A 43 -12.31 -9.19 4.47
C GLY A 43 -13.44 -8.83 3.50
N GLN A 44 -13.13 -8.13 2.39
CA GLN A 44 -14.12 -7.52 1.51
C GLN A 44 -14.96 -8.52 0.72
N GLN A 45 -14.36 -9.57 0.20
CA GLN A 45 -15.03 -10.63 -0.56
C GLN A 45 -14.53 -11.98 -0.05
N VAL A 46 -15.39 -12.97 -0.01
CA VAL A 46 -15.03 -14.30 0.50
C VAL A 46 -15.47 -15.41 -0.46
N THR A 47 -14.59 -16.40 -0.66
CA THR A 47 -14.90 -17.67 -1.33
C THR A 47 -14.16 -18.81 -0.64
N GLN A 48 -14.45 -20.07 -0.99
CA GLN A 48 -13.84 -21.24 -0.35
C GLN A 48 -13.47 -22.34 -1.32
N SER A 49 -12.40 -23.04 -0.99
CA SER A 49 -12.12 -24.40 -1.45
C SER A 49 -12.54 -25.43 -0.40
N GLU A 50 -12.24 -26.67 -0.65
CA GLU A 50 -12.39 -27.74 0.35
C GLU A 50 -11.65 -27.43 1.64
N ASN A 51 -10.38 -26.97 1.55
CA ASN A 51 -9.50 -26.80 2.70
C ASN A 51 -9.18 -25.33 3.05
N LYS A 52 -9.50 -24.36 2.20
CA LYS A 52 -9.12 -22.95 2.41
C LYS A 52 -10.30 -22.01 2.23
N ILE A 53 -10.28 -20.93 3.01
CA ILE A 53 -11.10 -19.74 2.83
C ILE A 53 -10.22 -18.69 2.13
N PHE A 54 -10.77 -18.00 1.14
CA PHE A 54 -10.08 -16.91 0.44
C PHE A 54 -10.84 -15.61 0.64
N TYR A 55 -10.11 -14.57 0.97
CA TYR A 55 -10.63 -13.21 1.09
C TYR A 55 -9.90 -12.25 0.17
N ILE A 56 -10.62 -11.27 -0.36
CA ILE A 56 -9.99 -10.02 -0.80
C ILE A 56 -9.79 -9.16 0.43
N ALA A 57 -8.55 -8.75 0.68
CA ALA A 57 -8.19 -7.83 1.75
C ALA A 57 -7.25 -6.75 1.18
N SER A 58 -7.74 -5.50 1.09
CA SER A 58 -7.02 -4.43 0.43
C SER A 58 -6.68 -4.78 -1.04
N GLN A 59 -5.41 -4.81 -1.41
CA GLN A 59 -4.92 -5.16 -2.76
C GLN A 59 -4.37 -6.60 -2.82
N SER A 60 -4.80 -7.47 -1.88
CA SER A 60 -4.30 -8.83 -1.75
C SER A 60 -5.44 -9.84 -1.66
N ILE A 61 -5.11 -11.08 -1.94
CA ILE A 61 -5.89 -12.24 -1.56
C ILE A 61 -5.25 -12.84 -0.33
N VAL A 62 -6.01 -13.00 0.72
CA VAL A 62 -5.64 -13.72 1.94
C VAL A 62 -6.29 -15.09 1.89
N SER A 63 -5.50 -16.15 1.94
CA SER A 63 -6.01 -17.51 2.13
C SER A 63 -5.80 -17.96 3.57
N ILE A 64 -6.81 -18.62 4.13
CA ILE A 64 -6.85 -19.14 5.48
C ILE A 64 -7.11 -20.64 5.41
N ASP A 65 -6.21 -21.43 5.95
CA ASP A 65 -6.42 -22.88 6.06
C ASP A 65 -7.51 -23.18 7.11
N LYS A 66 -8.48 -24.04 6.79
CA LYS A 66 -9.60 -24.35 7.67
C LYS A 66 -9.20 -25.20 8.88
N SER A 67 -8.07 -25.90 8.81
CA SER A 67 -7.64 -26.85 9.84
C SER A 67 -6.84 -26.19 10.95
N ASP A 68 -5.90 -25.28 10.60
CA ASP A 68 -4.96 -24.67 11.55
C ASP A 68 -4.98 -23.14 11.53
N PHE A 69 -5.80 -22.53 10.66
CA PHE A 69 -5.91 -21.09 10.44
C PHE A 69 -4.59 -20.44 9.99
N SER A 70 -3.68 -21.21 9.41
CA SER A 70 -2.49 -20.67 8.77
C SER A 70 -2.87 -19.77 7.59
N ILE A 71 -2.05 -18.75 7.34
CA ILE A 71 -2.39 -17.66 6.42
C ILE A 71 -1.32 -17.55 5.35
N GLU A 72 -1.77 -17.42 4.10
CA GLU A 72 -0.94 -17.06 2.96
C GLU A 72 -1.50 -15.80 2.31
N GLN A 73 -0.62 -14.95 1.81
CA GLN A 73 -0.99 -13.72 1.10
C GLN A 73 -0.52 -13.81 -0.35
N PHE A 74 -1.41 -13.44 -1.27
CA PHE A 74 -1.12 -13.32 -2.70
C PHE A 74 -1.46 -11.92 -3.17
N ASP A 75 -0.53 -11.28 -3.85
CA ASP A 75 -0.68 -9.96 -4.43
C ASP A 75 0.20 -9.83 -5.68
N LYS A 76 0.36 -8.63 -6.18
CA LYS A 76 1.16 -8.41 -7.38
C LYS A 76 2.65 -8.75 -7.18
N SER A 77 3.19 -8.65 -5.97
CA SER A 77 4.56 -9.07 -5.67
C SER A 77 4.75 -10.59 -5.74
N SER A 78 3.69 -11.35 -5.53
CA SER A 78 3.66 -12.81 -5.61
C SER A 78 3.12 -13.36 -6.93
N GLY A 79 2.82 -12.50 -7.91
CA GLY A 79 2.50 -12.90 -9.28
C GLY A 79 1.08 -12.63 -9.76
N LEU A 80 0.23 -11.95 -8.99
CA LEU A 80 -1.04 -11.44 -9.51
C LEU A 80 -0.79 -10.35 -10.57
N SER A 81 -1.67 -10.28 -11.57
CA SER A 81 -1.48 -9.40 -12.72
C SER A 81 -1.75 -7.94 -12.46
N ASP A 82 -2.65 -7.62 -11.51
CA ASP A 82 -3.09 -6.26 -11.26
C ASP A 82 -3.39 -6.02 -9.78
N VAL A 83 -3.77 -4.77 -9.43
CA VAL A 83 -3.94 -4.33 -8.04
C VAL A 83 -5.39 -4.07 -7.63
N LYS A 84 -6.31 -3.83 -8.56
CA LYS A 84 -7.71 -3.46 -8.23
C LYS A 84 -8.61 -4.70 -8.16
N LEU A 85 -8.38 -5.56 -7.19
CA LEU A 85 -9.21 -6.75 -6.96
C LEU A 85 -10.67 -6.37 -6.73
N LYS A 86 -11.60 -7.10 -7.35
CA LYS A 86 -13.04 -6.82 -7.24
C LYS A 86 -13.85 -8.03 -6.80
N PHE A 87 -13.65 -9.19 -7.44
CA PHE A 87 -14.33 -10.43 -7.10
C PHE A 87 -13.39 -11.60 -7.09
N ILE A 88 -13.68 -12.58 -6.25
CA ILE A 88 -13.04 -13.89 -6.25
C ILE A 88 -14.10 -14.99 -6.24
N GLN A 89 -13.85 -16.05 -6.98
CA GLN A 89 -14.71 -17.24 -7.03
C GLN A 89 -13.85 -18.49 -7.14
N PHE A 90 -13.99 -19.43 -6.22
CA PHE A 90 -13.30 -20.70 -6.32
C PHE A 90 -14.10 -21.69 -7.19
N ASN A 91 -13.44 -22.28 -8.18
CA ASN A 91 -13.98 -23.36 -9.00
C ASN A 91 -13.59 -24.71 -8.39
N THR A 92 -14.53 -25.36 -7.72
CA THR A 92 -14.32 -26.64 -7.05
C THR A 92 -14.02 -27.78 -8.03
N PHE A 93 -14.60 -27.73 -9.22
CA PHE A 93 -14.39 -28.75 -10.27
C PHE A 93 -12.97 -28.72 -10.82
N ARG A 94 -12.45 -27.52 -11.14
CA ARG A 94 -11.08 -27.33 -11.68
C ARG A 94 -10.04 -27.13 -10.59
N LYS A 95 -10.47 -26.92 -9.35
CA LYS A 95 -9.61 -26.57 -8.20
C LYS A 95 -8.75 -25.31 -8.45
N GLU A 96 -9.37 -24.29 -8.99
CA GLU A 96 -8.74 -23.03 -9.38
C GLU A 96 -9.46 -21.85 -8.76
N LEU A 97 -8.71 -20.82 -8.36
CA LEU A 97 -9.27 -19.55 -7.91
C LEU A 97 -9.36 -18.58 -9.09
N ILE A 98 -10.57 -18.15 -9.39
CA ILE A 98 -10.89 -17.10 -10.36
C ILE A 98 -10.83 -15.78 -9.66
N ILE A 99 -10.04 -14.86 -10.18
CA ILE A 99 -9.80 -13.53 -9.62
C ILE A 99 -10.18 -12.52 -10.70
N ALA A 100 -11.12 -11.65 -10.39
CA ALA A 100 -11.56 -10.60 -11.32
C ALA A 100 -11.14 -9.22 -10.80
N TYR A 101 -10.54 -8.43 -11.66
CA TYR A 101 -10.17 -7.05 -11.39
C TYR A 101 -11.23 -6.08 -11.91
N GLN A 102 -11.27 -4.91 -11.33
CA GLN A 102 -12.29 -3.90 -11.61
C GLN A 102 -12.41 -3.56 -13.11
N ASP A 103 -11.31 -3.56 -13.83
CA ASP A 103 -11.21 -3.12 -15.23
C ASP A 103 -11.35 -4.24 -16.27
N GLY A 104 -11.78 -5.43 -15.84
CA GLY A 104 -12.05 -6.55 -16.74
C GLY A 104 -10.85 -7.44 -17.07
N VAL A 105 -9.80 -7.41 -16.26
CA VAL A 105 -8.76 -8.45 -16.24
C VAL A 105 -9.24 -9.60 -15.37
N PHE A 106 -8.85 -10.82 -15.72
CA PHE A 106 -9.02 -12.01 -14.91
C PHE A 106 -7.69 -12.71 -14.71
N ASP A 107 -7.45 -13.18 -13.52
CA ASP A 107 -6.42 -14.15 -13.23
C ASP A 107 -7.07 -15.47 -12.81
N ILE A 108 -6.48 -16.56 -13.29
CA ILE A 108 -6.84 -17.90 -12.86
C ILE A 108 -5.64 -18.50 -12.16
N MET A 109 -5.76 -18.72 -10.85
CA MET A 109 -4.70 -19.23 -10.01
C MET A 109 -4.94 -20.69 -9.66
N ASP A 110 -3.96 -21.54 -9.94
CA ASP A 110 -4.01 -22.96 -9.59
C ASP A 110 -3.64 -23.20 -8.10
N GLN A 111 -3.74 -24.44 -7.63
CA GLN A 111 -3.42 -24.82 -6.25
C GLN A 111 -1.95 -24.61 -5.86
N LYS A 112 -1.03 -24.45 -6.84
CA LYS A 112 0.38 -24.18 -6.63
C LYS A 112 0.70 -22.68 -6.62
N GLY A 113 -0.33 -21.83 -6.76
CA GLY A 113 -0.17 -20.37 -6.84
C GLY A 113 0.27 -19.87 -8.22
N LYS A 114 0.30 -20.73 -9.26
CA LYS A 114 0.62 -20.29 -10.62
C LYS A 114 -0.58 -19.55 -11.21
N VAL A 115 -0.35 -18.38 -11.75
CA VAL A 115 -1.36 -17.48 -12.30
C VAL A 115 -1.31 -17.48 -13.83
N VAL A 116 -2.49 -17.52 -14.46
CA VAL A 116 -2.70 -17.26 -15.88
C VAL A 116 -3.60 -16.05 -16.03
N SER A 117 -3.10 -14.99 -16.68
CA SER A 117 -3.84 -13.74 -16.85
C SER A 117 -4.63 -13.71 -18.15
N LEU A 118 -5.85 -13.18 -18.09
CA LEU A 118 -6.80 -13.04 -19.18
C LEU A 118 -7.24 -11.57 -19.29
N PRO A 119 -6.52 -10.71 -20.03
CA PRO A 119 -6.79 -9.28 -20.11
C PRO A 119 -7.73 -8.88 -21.26
N GLN A 120 -8.44 -9.84 -21.89
CA GLN A 120 -9.17 -9.64 -23.13
C GLN A 120 -10.24 -8.55 -23.03
N ILE A 121 -11.02 -8.49 -21.94
CA ILE A 121 -12.06 -7.47 -21.76
C ILE A 121 -11.41 -6.08 -21.66
N ARG A 122 -10.38 -5.92 -20.85
CA ARG A 122 -9.64 -4.64 -20.73
C ARG A 122 -9.08 -4.20 -22.08
N ASN A 123 -8.49 -5.13 -22.82
CA ASN A 123 -7.79 -4.86 -24.07
C ASN A 123 -8.72 -4.72 -25.29
N PHE A 124 -10.03 -4.95 -25.12
CA PHE A 124 -10.99 -4.82 -26.22
C PHE A 124 -11.17 -3.34 -26.62
N LYS A 125 -10.52 -2.95 -27.73
CA LYS A 125 -10.41 -1.56 -28.19
C LYS A 125 -11.69 -1.00 -28.80
N ASN A 126 -12.56 -1.85 -29.33
CA ASN A 126 -13.80 -1.42 -30.01
C ASN A 126 -14.90 -0.94 -29.05
N PHE A 127 -14.66 -1.01 -27.75
CA PHE A 127 -15.56 -0.48 -26.73
C PHE A 127 -14.75 0.34 -25.73
N THR A 128 -15.07 1.64 -25.63
CA THR A 128 -14.42 2.63 -24.77
C THR A 128 -15.19 2.94 -23.50
N GLY A 129 -16.38 2.33 -23.32
CA GLY A 129 -17.21 2.50 -22.12
C GLY A 129 -16.67 1.77 -20.90
N ASP A 130 -17.42 1.86 -19.80
CA ASP A 130 -17.08 1.24 -18.53
C ASP A 130 -17.12 -0.31 -18.66
N LYS A 131 -16.00 -0.95 -18.36
CA LYS A 131 -15.79 -2.40 -18.41
C LYS A 131 -15.87 -3.07 -17.04
N SER A 132 -16.32 -2.34 -16.02
CA SER A 132 -16.36 -2.84 -14.65
C SER A 132 -17.25 -4.08 -14.53
N ILE A 133 -16.79 -5.01 -13.69
CA ILE A 133 -17.48 -6.26 -13.39
C ILE A 133 -18.45 -6.02 -12.22
N ASN A 134 -19.67 -6.53 -12.35
CA ASN A 134 -20.72 -6.41 -11.34
C ASN A 134 -20.90 -7.70 -10.53
N GLN A 135 -20.73 -8.88 -11.18
CA GLN A 135 -20.92 -10.16 -10.50
C GLN A 135 -20.33 -11.29 -11.35
N LEU A 136 -19.92 -12.36 -10.69
CA LEU A 136 -19.46 -13.61 -11.27
C LEU A 136 -20.45 -14.73 -10.92
N TYR A 137 -20.82 -15.55 -11.90
CA TYR A 137 -21.59 -16.74 -11.68
C TYR A 137 -20.92 -17.95 -12.35
N LEU A 138 -20.45 -18.87 -11.53
CA LEU A 138 -19.90 -20.11 -11.99
C LEU A 138 -21.04 -21.12 -12.25
N ALA A 139 -21.32 -21.37 -13.52
CA ALA A 139 -22.25 -22.41 -13.92
C ALA A 139 -21.59 -23.80 -13.82
N ALA A 140 -22.37 -24.84 -13.91
CA ALA A 140 -21.83 -26.20 -13.87
C ALA A 140 -20.76 -26.40 -14.96
N GLY A 141 -19.65 -27.04 -14.58
CA GLY A 141 -18.53 -27.32 -15.48
C GLY A 141 -17.57 -26.15 -15.66
N ASP A 142 -17.31 -25.77 -16.91
CA ASP A 142 -16.27 -24.82 -17.27
C ASP A 142 -16.78 -23.43 -17.66
N LEU A 143 -18.04 -23.12 -17.42
CA LEU A 143 -18.65 -21.87 -17.84
C LEU A 143 -18.72 -20.86 -16.69
N LEU A 144 -18.06 -19.72 -16.85
CA LEU A 144 -18.21 -18.55 -16.00
C LEU A 144 -19.02 -17.48 -16.73
N LEU A 145 -20.18 -17.12 -16.19
CA LEU A 145 -20.96 -15.98 -16.64
C LEU A 145 -20.55 -14.73 -15.84
N ILE A 146 -20.44 -13.61 -16.51
CA ILE A 146 -19.91 -12.36 -15.97
C ILE A 146 -20.91 -11.25 -16.27
N ALA A 147 -21.49 -10.69 -15.22
CA ALA A 147 -22.30 -9.47 -15.31
C ALA A 147 -21.38 -8.24 -15.31
N THR A 148 -21.59 -7.32 -16.24
CA THR A 148 -20.73 -6.15 -16.43
C THR A 148 -21.53 -4.87 -16.61
N GLN A 149 -20.88 -3.71 -16.60
CA GLN A 149 -21.51 -2.42 -16.90
C GLN A 149 -21.98 -2.32 -18.36
N TYR A 150 -21.41 -3.12 -19.27
CA TYR A 150 -21.81 -3.10 -20.68
C TYR A 150 -22.79 -4.24 -21.06
N GLY A 151 -22.96 -5.25 -20.21
CA GLY A 151 -23.83 -6.38 -20.50
C GLY A 151 -23.39 -7.69 -19.87
N VAL A 152 -23.36 -8.78 -20.65
CA VAL A 152 -22.97 -10.12 -20.17
C VAL A 152 -21.82 -10.67 -21.02
N SER A 153 -20.82 -11.25 -20.36
CA SER A 153 -19.79 -12.06 -21.01
C SER A 153 -19.78 -13.47 -20.46
N ALA A 154 -19.35 -14.41 -21.28
CA ALA A 154 -19.17 -15.81 -20.91
C ALA A 154 -17.73 -16.26 -21.17
N LEU A 155 -17.08 -16.80 -20.15
CA LEU A 155 -15.70 -17.30 -20.21
C LEU A 155 -15.73 -18.85 -20.09
N ASN A 156 -15.12 -19.52 -21.07
CA ASN A 156 -14.82 -20.95 -20.97
C ASN A 156 -13.52 -21.13 -20.20
N LEU A 157 -13.59 -21.64 -18.99
CA LEU A 157 -12.45 -21.80 -18.09
C LEU A 157 -11.47 -22.88 -18.55
N ALA A 158 -11.92 -23.92 -19.26
CA ALA A 158 -11.05 -24.96 -19.80
C ALA A 158 -10.16 -24.43 -20.93
N LYS A 159 -10.77 -23.64 -21.83
CA LYS A 159 -10.08 -23.05 -22.98
C LYS A 159 -9.37 -21.76 -22.69
N ARG A 160 -9.69 -21.09 -21.56
CA ARG A 160 -9.21 -19.74 -21.23
C ARG A 160 -9.64 -18.69 -22.26
N GLU A 161 -10.83 -18.83 -22.83
CA GLU A 161 -11.35 -18.03 -23.93
C GLU A 161 -12.77 -17.54 -23.63
N PHE A 162 -13.06 -16.29 -24.01
CA PHE A 162 -14.42 -15.77 -23.96
C PHE A 162 -15.24 -16.41 -25.08
N SER A 163 -16.35 -17.07 -24.69
CA SER A 163 -17.27 -17.72 -25.63
C SER A 163 -18.12 -16.68 -26.34
N PHE A 164 -18.61 -15.68 -25.63
CA PHE A 164 -19.33 -14.53 -26.19
C PHE A 164 -19.26 -13.32 -25.23
N SER A 165 -19.59 -12.13 -25.79
CA SER A 165 -19.91 -10.92 -25.04
C SER A 165 -21.07 -10.21 -25.72
N VAL A 166 -22.12 -9.90 -24.96
CA VAL A 166 -23.27 -9.13 -25.45
C VAL A 166 -23.29 -7.75 -24.83
N PHE A 167 -23.48 -6.73 -25.68
CA PHE A 167 -23.60 -5.34 -25.26
C PHE A 167 -25.08 -5.00 -25.19
N THR A 168 -25.59 -4.87 -23.97
CA THR A 168 -27.03 -4.67 -23.73
C THR A 168 -27.47 -3.21 -23.77
N GLY A 169 -26.51 -2.28 -23.77
CA GLY A 169 -26.78 -0.85 -23.57
C GLY A 169 -27.29 -0.49 -22.17
N LEU A 170 -27.33 -1.46 -21.26
CA LEU A 170 -27.77 -1.35 -19.86
C LEU A 170 -26.77 -2.09 -18.98
N PRO A 171 -26.45 -1.57 -17.79
CA PRO A 171 -25.70 -2.33 -16.80
C PRO A 171 -26.45 -3.62 -16.40
N VAL A 172 -25.76 -4.75 -16.48
CA VAL A 172 -26.26 -6.00 -15.94
C VAL A 172 -25.70 -6.15 -14.53
N LYS A 173 -26.58 -6.24 -13.53
CA LYS A 173 -26.21 -6.29 -12.11
C LYS A 173 -25.89 -7.71 -11.66
N ASN A 174 -26.62 -8.69 -12.20
CA ASN A 174 -26.46 -10.09 -11.85
C ASN A 174 -26.80 -10.99 -13.04
N VAL A 175 -26.17 -12.14 -13.14
CA VAL A 175 -26.40 -13.14 -14.19
C VAL A 175 -26.36 -14.53 -13.59
N ILE A 176 -27.30 -15.38 -13.97
CA ILE A 176 -27.29 -16.82 -13.58
C ILE A 176 -27.74 -17.71 -14.73
N LEU A 177 -27.38 -18.99 -14.66
CA LEU A 177 -27.92 -20.04 -15.50
C LEU A 177 -28.94 -20.84 -14.71
N HIS A 178 -30.18 -20.95 -15.22
CA HIS A 178 -31.23 -21.73 -14.60
C HIS A 178 -32.07 -22.44 -15.67
N LYS A 179 -32.22 -23.77 -15.54
CA LYS A 179 -33.03 -24.64 -16.44
C LYS A 179 -32.82 -24.36 -17.94
N GLY A 180 -31.55 -24.25 -18.35
CA GLY A 180 -31.17 -24.03 -19.75
C GLY A 180 -31.28 -22.59 -20.25
N PHE A 181 -31.65 -21.64 -19.39
CA PHE A 181 -31.70 -20.22 -19.72
C PHE A 181 -30.67 -19.40 -18.92
N ILE A 182 -30.04 -18.47 -19.60
CA ILE A 182 -29.24 -17.40 -18.97
C ILE A 182 -30.21 -16.27 -18.65
N TYR A 183 -30.27 -15.88 -17.38
CA TYR A 183 -31.05 -14.73 -16.90
C TYR A 183 -30.11 -13.59 -16.55
N ALA A 184 -30.45 -12.37 -16.97
CA ALA A 184 -29.70 -11.15 -16.68
C ALA A 184 -30.61 -10.13 -15.97
N ALA A 185 -30.18 -9.70 -14.79
CA ALA A 185 -30.88 -8.68 -13.98
C ALA A 185 -30.36 -7.29 -14.34
N THR A 186 -31.28 -6.38 -14.64
CA THR A 186 -30.99 -5.01 -15.05
C THR A 186 -31.88 -4.00 -14.31
N GLU A 187 -31.61 -2.72 -14.51
CA GLU A 187 -32.46 -1.63 -14.00
C GLU A 187 -33.89 -1.63 -14.58
N LYS A 188 -34.09 -2.25 -15.74
CA LYS A 188 -35.42 -2.38 -16.40
C LYS A 188 -36.13 -3.68 -16.07
N GLY A 189 -35.47 -4.62 -15.36
CA GLY A 189 -36.02 -5.93 -15.02
C GLY A 189 -35.16 -7.07 -15.56
N LEU A 190 -35.79 -8.20 -15.81
CA LEU A 190 -35.10 -9.42 -16.23
C LEU A 190 -35.11 -9.60 -17.75
N TYR A 191 -33.99 -10.01 -18.26
CA TYR A 191 -33.84 -10.54 -19.61
C TYR A 191 -33.41 -12.00 -19.56
N ARG A 192 -33.77 -12.80 -20.57
CA ARG A 192 -33.28 -14.18 -20.67
C ARG A 192 -33.01 -14.56 -22.12
N ILE A 193 -32.11 -15.54 -22.28
CA ILE A 193 -31.83 -16.25 -23.54
C ILE A 193 -31.63 -17.73 -23.25
N GLU A 194 -31.89 -18.59 -24.22
CA GLU A 194 -31.51 -20.00 -24.12
C GLU A 194 -29.97 -20.11 -24.12
N ALA A 195 -29.42 -20.90 -23.20
CA ALA A 195 -27.97 -21.05 -23.04
C ALA A 195 -27.29 -21.65 -24.29
N THR A 196 -28.05 -22.39 -25.10
CA THR A 196 -27.59 -23.02 -26.35
C THR A 196 -27.93 -22.22 -27.59
N HIS A 197 -28.43 -20.97 -27.45
CA HIS A 197 -28.76 -20.12 -28.58
C HIS A 197 -27.54 -19.83 -29.45
N ALA A 198 -27.74 -19.92 -30.79
CA ALA A 198 -26.63 -19.89 -31.75
C ALA A 198 -25.93 -18.51 -31.83
N ASN A 199 -26.61 -17.44 -31.46
CA ASN A 199 -26.09 -16.06 -31.49
C ASN A 199 -26.47 -15.30 -30.22
N PRO A 200 -25.82 -15.58 -29.08
CA PRO A 200 -26.08 -14.88 -27.82
C PRO A 200 -25.51 -13.44 -27.78
N GLU A 201 -24.61 -13.08 -28.70
CA GLU A 201 -24.00 -11.73 -28.78
C GLU A 201 -25.02 -10.68 -29.27
N ASN A 202 -26.04 -11.09 -29.99
CA ASN A 202 -27.10 -10.16 -30.43
C ASN A 202 -28.15 -9.99 -29.34
N PHE A 203 -28.18 -8.81 -28.71
CA PHE A 203 -29.12 -8.51 -27.64
C PHE A 203 -30.60 -8.61 -28.06
N ASN A 204 -30.94 -8.46 -29.35
CA ASN A 204 -32.30 -8.64 -29.83
C ASN A 204 -32.82 -10.07 -29.66
N ASN A 205 -31.94 -11.06 -29.47
CA ASN A 205 -32.30 -12.44 -29.17
C ASN A 205 -32.63 -12.67 -27.68
N TRP A 206 -32.34 -11.68 -26.82
CA TRP A 206 -32.64 -11.73 -25.40
C TRP A 206 -34.06 -11.27 -25.16
N LYS A 207 -34.89 -12.14 -24.62
CA LYS A 207 -36.29 -11.82 -24.29
C LYS A 207 -36.37 -10.99 -23.02
N TRP A 208 -36.96 -9.79 -23.07
CA TRP A 208 -37.35 -9.05 -21.90
C TRP A 208 -38.59 -9.67 -21.25
N LEU A 209 -38.48 -10.09 -19.99
CA LEU A 209 -39.54 -10.69 -19.22
C LEU A 209 -40.43 -9.60 -18.60
N LYS A 210 -41.72 -9.69 -18.81
CA LYS A 210 -42.71 -8.70 -18.39
C LYS A 210 -43.85 -9.38 -17.63
N MET A 211 -44.85 -8.60 -17.20
CA MET A 211 -46.01 -9.06 -16.45
C MET A 211 -46.79 -10.14 -17.20
N GLN A 212 -46.92 -10.02 -18.52
CA GLN A 212 -47.53 -11.06 -19.37
C GLN A 212 -46.76 -12.39 -19.38
N ASP A 213 -45.53 -12.39 -19.01
CA ASP A 213 -44.67 -13.56 -18.83
C ASP A 213 -44.65 -14.02 -17.37
N GLY A 214 -45.41 -13.38 -16.48
CA GLY A 214 -45.46 -13.66 -15.04
C GLY A 214 -44.36 -13.00 -14.22
N PHE A 215 -43.63 -12.00 -14.78
CA PHE A 215 -42.58 -11.29 -14.09
C PHE A 215 -42.94 -9.82 -13.88
N PRO A 216 -42.91 -9.30 -12.65
CA PRO A 216 -43.03 -7.86 -12.41
C PRO A 216 -41.84 -7.13 -13.00
N SER A 217 -42.11 -5.92 -13.55
CA SER A 217 -41.07 -5.05 -14.15
C SER A 217 -40.51 -4.08 -13.11
N GLY A 218 -39.24 -3.71 -13.27
CA GLY A 218 -38.57 -2.73 -12.42
C GLY A 218 -37.12 -3.12 -12.14
N PHE A 219 -36.45 -2.34 -11.32
CA PHE A 219 -35.06 -2.55 -10.96
C PHE A 219 -34.83 -3.91 -10.31
N CYS A 220 -34.01 -4.73 -10.96
CA CYS A 220 -33.58 -6.03 -10.46
C CYS A 220 -32.05 -6.03 -10.27
N SER A 221 -31.58 -6.39 -9.09
CA SER A 221 -30.16 -6.38 -8.75
C SER A 221 -29.60 -7.75 -8.37
N ALA A 222 -30.44 -8.69 -7.95
CA ALA A 222 -30.00 -9.98 -7.44
C ALA A 222 -30.86 -11.13 -7.99
N LEU A 223 -30.20 -12.22 -8.32
CA LEU A 223 -30.76 -13.48 -8.75
C LEU A 223 -30.21 -14.61 -7.88
N GLY A 224 -31.03 -15.60 -7.59
CA GLY A 224 -30.61 -16.79 -6.85
C GLY A 224 -31.45 -18.02 -7.22
N ILE A 225 -30.91 -19.18 -6.97
CA ILE A 225 -31.59 -20.47 -7.12
C ILE A 225 -31.67 -21.12 -5.74
N PHE A 226 -32.88 -21.50 -5.36
CA PHE A 226 -33.11 -22.25 -4.15
C PHE A 226 -34.13 -23.34 -4.38
N LYS A 227 -33.79 -24.57 -4.03
CA LYS A 227 -34.62 -25.78 -4.26
C LYS A 227 -35.19 -25.85 -5.70
N GLY A 228 -34.36 -25.55 -6.70
CA GLY A 228 -34.75 -25.61 -8.12
C GLY A 228 -35.70 -24.54 -8.59
N SER A 229 -36.04 -23.54 -7.78
CA SER A 229 -36.82 -22.34 -8.13
C SER A 229 -35.96 -21.11 -8.29
N LEU A 230 -36.32 -20.23 -9.23
CA LEU A 230 -35.68 -18.92 -9.43
C LEU A 230 -36.23 -17.93 -8.41
N TYR A 231 -35.32 -17.24 -7.72
CA TYR A 231 -35.60 -16.10 -6.86
C TYR A 231 -34.95 -14.86 -7.44
N PHE A 232 -35.62 -13.71 -7.33
CA PHE A 232 -35.14 -12.43 -7.85
C PHE A 232 -35.82 -11.28 -7.11
N ASN A 233 -35.25 -10.10 -7.16
CA ASN A 233 -35.90 -8.91 -6.61
C ASN A 233 -36.46 -8.00 -7.70
N VAL A 234 -37.49 -7.23 -7.34
CA VAL A 234 -37.89 -6.01 -8.04
C VAL A 234 -37.99 -4.90 -7.01
N GLY A 235 -37.09 -3.93 -7.11
CA GLY A 235 -36.85 -2.97 -6.03
C GLY A 235 -36.42 -3.67 -4.74
N ASN A 236 -37.18 -3.45 -3.65
CA ASN A 236 -36.95 -4.05 -2.34
C ASN A 236 -37.80 -5.31 -2.06
N ILE A 237 -38.56 -5.78 -3.05
CA ILE A 237 -39.41 -6.96 -2.93
C ILE A 237 -38.66 -8.18 -3.47
N LEU A 238 -38.59 -9.25 -2.68
CA LEU A 238 -38.10 -10.55 -3.09
C LEU A 238 -39.24 -11.40 -3.66
N PHE A 239 -39.06 -11.94 -4.85
CA PHE A 239 -40.00 -12.85 -5.52
C PHE A 239 -39.45 -14.24 -5.70
N LYS A 240 -40.32 -15.25 -5.67
CA LYS A 240 -40.10 -16.62 -6.13
C LYS A 240 -40.90 -16.84 -7.41
N TYR A 241 -40.24 -17.28 -8.48
CA TYR A 241 -40.95 -17.68 -9.70
C TYR A 241 -41.51 -19.09 -9.56
N ASP A 242 -42.84 -19.22 -9.71
CA ASP A 242 -43.53 -20.50 -9.74
C ASP A 242 -43.72 -20.93 -11.20
N GLU A 243 -43.00 -21.95 -11.61
CA GLU A 243 -42.99 -22.43 -12.98
C GLU A 243 -44.27 -23.18 -13.37
N ASN A 244 -45.02 -23.73 -12.41
CA ASN A 244 -46.23 -24.47 -12.70
C ASN A 244 -47.38 -23.53 -13.14
N ILE A 245 -47.50 -22.42 -12.45
CA ILE A 245 -48.51 -21.38 -12.75
C ILE A 245 -47.92 -20.21 -13.55
N LYS A 246 -46.64 -20.25 -13.89
CA LYS A 246 -45.88 -19.24 -14.67
C LYS A 246 -46.07 -17.82 -14.14
N THR A 247 -45.98 -17.65 -12.80
CA THR A 247 -46.08 -16.33 -12.18
C THR A 247 -45.12 -16.19 -11.01
N ALA A 248 -44.66 -14.96 -10.76
CA ALA A 248 -43.86 -14.62 -9.61
C ALA A 248 -44.74 -14.34 -8.40
N LYS A 249 -44.42 -14.96 -7.26
CA LYS A 249 -45.06 -14.71 -5.95
C LYS A 249 -44.10 -13.94 -5.08
N GLU A 250 -44.65 -12.94 -4.38
CA GLU A 250 -43.87 -12.22 -3.35
C GLU A 250 -43.55 -13.18 -2.19
N VAL A 251 -42.31 -13.12 -1.75
CA VAL A 251 -41.78 -13.90 -0.60
C VAL A 251 -41.62 -12.98 0.59
N PHE A 252 -41.05 -11.77 0.35
CA PHE A 252 -40.69 -10.86 1.42
C PHE A 252 -40.44 -9.45 0.87
N THR A 253 -40.91 -8.44 1.61
CA THR A 253 -40.62 -7.03 1.33
C THR A 253 -39.87 -6.41 2.49
N TYR A 254 -38.75 -5.75 2.20
CA TYR A 254 -37.97 -5.03 3.18
C TYR A 254 -37.94 -3.53 2.86
N SER A 255 -38.50 -2.73 3.78
CA SER A 255 -38.50 -1.26 3.64
C SER A 255 -37.09 -0.72 3.93
N HIS A 256 -36.66 0.30 3.21
CA HIS A 256 -35.39 1.06 3.45
C HIS A 256 -34.07 0.34 3.17
N GLN A 257 -34.08 -0.81 2.50
CA GLN A 257 -32.86 -1.54 2.19
C GLN A 257 -32.87 -2.11 0.76
N HIS A 258 -31.68 -2.22 0.14
CA HIS A 258 -31.51 -2.80 -1.18
C HIS A 258 -30.93 -4.21 -1.10
N LEU A 259 -31.53 -5.14 -1.86
CA LEU A 259 -30.99 -6.50 -1.97
C LEU A 259 -29.66 -6.51 -2.74
N LEU A 260 -28.63 -7.07 -2.10
CA LEU A 260 -27.27 -7.17 -2.64
C LEU A 260 -27.04 -8.49 -3.38
N PHE A 261 -27.41 -9.60 -2.72
CA PHE A 261 -27.20 -10.94 -3.25
C PHE A 261 -28.21 -11.93 -2.69
N LEU A 262 -28.36 -13.03 -3.41
CA LEU A 262 -29.09 -14.21 -3.01
C LEU A 262 -28.15 -15.42 -3.07
N ASN A 263 -27.93 -16.07 -1.93
CA ASN A 263 -27.07 -17.24 -1.83
C ASN A 263 -27.88 -18.41 -1.29
N GLY A 264 -28.29 -19.34 -2.19
CA GLY A 264 -29.05 -20.53 -1.85
C GLY A 264 -28.12 -21.71 -1.57
N ASN A 265 -28.37 -22.41 -0.47
CA ASN A 265 -27.87 -23.76 -0.23
C ASN A 265 -29.04 -24.75 -0.14
N GLY A 266 -28.77 -26.03 0.01
CA GLY A 266 -29.84 -27.04 0.04
C GLY A 266 -30.88 -26.81 1.13
N ALA A 267 -30.59 -26.10 2.21
CA ALA A 267 -31.44 -25.92 3.38
C ALA A 267 -32.18 -24.57 3.42
N GLN A 268 -31.58 -23.50 2.91
CA GLN A 268 -32.08 -22.13 3.03
C GLN A 268 -31.54 -21.21 1.94
N LEU A 269 -32.24 -20.07 1.74
CA LEU A 269 -31.78 -18.98 0.90
C LEU A 269 -31.37 -17.82 1.83
N LEU A 270 -30.14 -17.34 1.68
CA LEU A 270 -29.62 -16.19 2.41
C LEU A 270 -29.70 -14.96 1.51
N ALA A 271 -30.49 -13.97 1.91
CA ALA A 271 -30.69 -12.73 1.20
C ALA A 271 -29.96 -11.58 1.93
N GLY A 272 -28.89 -11.04 1.33
CA GLY A 272 -28.13 -9.93 1.90
C GLY A 272 -28.75 -8.60 1.50
N TYR A 273 -29.03 -7.74 2.48
CA TYR A 273 -29.62 -6.43 2.31
C TYR A 273 -28.68 -5.33 2.77
N ARG A 274 -28.53 -4.29 1.96
CA ARG A 274 -27.74 -3.10 2.27
C ARG A 274 -28.60 -1.99 2.84
N CYS A 275 -28.19 -1.43 3.94
CA CYS A 275 -28.76 -0.22 4.51
C CYS A 275 -28.47 0.98 3.57
N SER A 276 -29.51 1.62 3.08
CA SER A 276 -29.42 2.68 2.06
C SER A 276 -29.70 4.09 2.57
N ASP A 277 -30.20 4.20 3.82
CA ASP A 277 -30.56 5.49 4.42
C ASP A 277 -30.31 5.47 5.95
N ASN A 278 -30.56 6.57 6.61
CA ASN A 278 -30.33 6.74 8.04
C ASN A 278 -31.37 6.01 8.92
N SER A 279 -32.31 5.26 8.34
CA SER A 279 -33.33 4.51 9.07
C SER A 279 -32.81 3.14 9.58
N CYS A 280 -31.67 2.70 9.11
CA CYS A 280 -31.01 1.47 9.51
C CYS A 280 -29.53 1.73 9.84
N ASN A 281 -29.00 1.00 10.82
CA ASN A 281 -27.64 1.23 11.33
C ASN A 281 -26.57 0.31 10.70
N GLN A 282 -26.98 -0.77 10.01
CA GLN A 282 -26.10 -1.77 9.43
C GLN A 282 -26.80 -2.56 8.33
N ASP A 283 -26.01 -3.23 7.49
CA ASP A 283 -26.51 -4.21 6.53
C ASP A 283 -27.05 -5.45 7.25
N GLU A 284 -27.90 -6.24 6.58
CA GLU A 284 -28.57 -7.38 7.21
C GLU A 284 -28.63 -8.60 6.29
N ILE A 285 -28.75 -9.78 6.87
CA ILE A 285 -29.00 -11.03 6.15
C ILE A 285 -30.30 -11.63 6.63
N ILE A 286 -31.21 -11.88 5.70
CA ILE A 286 -32.48 -12.53 5.91
C ILE A 286 -32.41 -13.99 5.47
N ILE A 287 -32.80 -14.89 6.32
CA ILE A 287 -32.89 -16.32 6.08
C ILE A 287 -34.27 -16.62 5.58
N VAL A 288 -34.39 -17.12 4.36
CA VAL A 288 -35.62 -17.58 3.76
C VAL A 288 -35.60 -19.09 3.71
N LYS A 289 -36.59 -19.72 4.35
CA LYS A 289 -36.87 -21.16 4.33
C LYS A 289 -38.24 -21.40 3.73
N GLU A 290 -38.44 -22.59 3.18
CA GLU A 290 -39.75 -22.97 2.66
C GLU A 290 -40.74 -23.10 3.83
N ASP A 291 -41.94 -22.60 3.65
CA ASP A 291 -43.05 -22.66 4.60
C ASP A 291 -42.79 -22.06 6.01
N MET A 292 -41.79 -21.23 6.14
CA MET A 292 -41.46 -20.50 7.35
C MET A 292 -41.37 -19.00 7.08
N PRO A 293 -41.80 -18.16 8.03
CA PRO A 293 -41.56 -16.73 7.90
C PRO A 293 -40.07 -16.44 7.86
N PRO A 294 -39.60 -15.44 7.04
CA PRO A 294 -38.24 -15.03 6.99
C PRO A 294 -37.69 -14.57 8.36
N THR A 295 -36.46 -14.95 8.67
CA THR A 295 -35.82 -14.60 9.94
C THR A 295 -34.48 -13.92 9.67
N LYS A 296 -34.03 -13.08 10.59
CA LYS A 296 -32.79 -12.36 10.50
C LYS A 296 -31.64 -13.15 11.14
N ILE A 297 -30.45 -13.10 10.57
CA ILE A 297 -29.24 -13.60 11.26
C ILE A 297 -28.99 -12.72 12.49
N PRO A 298 -28.85 -13.31 13.67
CA PRO A 298 -28.57 -12.57 14.88
C PRO A 298 -27.12 -12.11 14.93
N GLY A 299 -26.82 -11.20 15.86
CA GLY A 299 -25.45 -10.80 16.19
C GLY A 299 -24.95 -9.58 15.44
N ASN A 300 -23.67 -9.24 15.68
CA ASN A 300 -22.99 -8.03 15.22
C ASN A 300 -21.86 -8.33 14.21
N CYS A 301 -22.06 -9.36 13.37
CA CYS A 301 -21.06 -9.79 12.39
C CYS A 301 -20.92 -8.85 11.20
N ILE A 302 -21.94 -8.05 10.95
CA ILE A 302 -22.14 -7.34 9.69
C ILE A 302 -21.92 -5.85 9.91
N GLY A 303 -21.16 -5.22 9.05
CA GLY A 303 -21.03 -3.78 8.94
C GLY A 303 -21.48 -3.31 7.56
N ARG A 304 -20.62 -3.51 6.56
CA ARG A 304 -20.85 -3.18 5.15
C ARG A 304 -20.70 -4.44 4.30
N LEU A 305 -21.75 -5.24 4.27
CA LEU A 305 -21.76 -6.57 3.67
C LEU A 305 -21.48 -6.56 2.16
N GLN A 306 -20.66 -7.49 1.70
CA GLN A 306 -20.42 -7.74 0.27
C GLN A 306 -20.93 -9.10 -0.17
N ASN A 307 -20.55 -10.15 0.55
CA ASN A 307 -21.05 -11.51 0.31
C ASN A 307 -20.84 -12.39 1.55
N ILE A 308 -21.29 -13.61 1.45
CA ILE A 308 -21.09 -14.64 2.47
C ILE A 308 -20.86 -16.00 1.80
N ILE A 309 -20.20 -16.87 2.53
CA ILE A 309 -20.16 -18.29 2.23
C ILE A 309 -20.57 -19.11 3.45
N GLN A 310 -21.11 -20.29 3.19
CA GLN A 310 -21.40 -21.27 4.22
C GLN A 310 -20.65 -22.56 3.94
N GLU A 311 -19.94 -23.09 4.95
CA GLU A 311 -19.31 -24.41 4.90
C GLU A 311 -20.34 -25.52 5.11
N GLU A 312 -20.01 -26.75 4.73
CA GLU A 312 -20.87 -27.92 4.92
C GLU A 312 -21.20 -28.21 6.39
N ASN A 313 -20.26 -27.88 7.29
CA ASN A 313 -20.45 -27.99 8.75
C ASN A 313 -21.38 -26.90 9.33
N GLY A 314 -21.87 -25.98 8.50
CA GLY A 314 -22.78 -24.90 8.89
C GLY A 314 -22.10 -23.58 9.25
N ARG A 315 -20.75 -23.52 9.32
CA ARG A 315 -20.03 -22.29 9.60
C ARG A 315 -20.22 -21.27 8.46
N ILE A 316 -20.43 -20.01 8.83
CA ILE A 316 -20.63 -18.90 7.89
C ILE A 316 -19.47 -17.93 8.02
N TRP A 317 -18.91 -17.55 6.89
CA TRP A 317 -17.88 -16.52 6.75
C TRP A 317 -18.46 -15.30 6.03
N PHE A 318 -18.10 -14.11 6.51
CA PHE A 318 -18.64 -12.84 6.04
C PHE A 318 -17.59 -12.08 5.24
N GLY A 319 -17.93 -11.68 4.02
CA GLY A 319 -17.18 -10.67 3.25
C GLY A 319 -17.76 -9.29 3.55
N ASP A 320 -16.97 -8.40 4.16
CA ASP A 320 -17.42 -7.10 4.68
C ASP A 320 -16.36 -6.02 4.49
N GLU A 321 -16.78 -4.81 4.06
CA GLU A 321 -15.85 -3.70 3.81
C GLU A 321 -15.36 -3.01 5.09
N TYR A 322 -16.12 -3.10 6.21
CA TYR A 322 -15.82 -2.36 7.45
C TYR A 322 -15.36 -3.27 8.59
N GLN A 323 -15.66 -4.56 8.50
CA GLN A 323 -15.34 -5.51 9.53
C GLN A 323 -14.06 -6.29 9.22
N ASP A 324 -13.38 -6.72 10.25
CA ASP A 324 -12.29 -7.67 10.17
C ASP A 324 -12.79 -9.06 9.70
N PHE A 325 -11.90 -10.04 9.65
CA PHE A 325 -12.26 -11.39 9.22
C PHE A 325 -13.19 -12.06 10.25
N ARG A 326 -14.46 -12.25 9.90
CA ARG A 326 -15.50 -12.73 10.80
C ARG A 326 -16.15 -14.01 10.33
N TYR A 327 -16.52 -14.84 11.32
CA TYR A 327 -17.29 -16.04 11.08
C TYR A 327 -18.19 -16.39 12.26
N MET A 328 -19.23 -17.19 12.01
CA MET A 328 -20.11 -17.84 12.99
C MET A 328 -20.02 -19.34 12.81
N ASP A 329 -19.91 -20.11 13.88
CA ASP A 329 -19.92 -21.58 13.75
C ASP A 329 -21.31 -22.09 13.37
N LYS A 330 -22.37 -21.41 13.84
CA LYS A 330 -23.76 -21.72 13.47
C LYS A 330 -24.52 -20.42 13.17
N ILE A 331 -25.46 -20.49 12.24
CA ILE A 331 -26.30 -19.34 11.86
C ILE A 331 -27.14 -18.76 12.98
N THR A 332 -27.31 -19.51 14.08
CA THR A 332 -28.06 -19.12 15.27
C THR A 332 -27.20 -18.48 16.36
N ASP A 333 -25.87 -18.42 16.17
CA ASP A 333 -24.98 -17.85 17.17
C ASP A 333 -25.26 -16.34 17.34
N SER A 334 -25.28 -15.87 18.58
CA SER A 334 -25.53 -14.46 18.87
C SER A 334 -24.26 -13.59 18.77
N GLN A 335 -23.11 -14.21 18.69
CA GLN A 335 -21.80 -13.52 18.63
C GLN A 335 -20.92 -14.06 17.50
N CYS A 336 -20.15 -13.16 16.90
CA CYS A 336 -19.14 -13.50 15.92
C CYS A 336 -17.82 -13.84 16.57
N LYS A 337 -17.17 -14.82 15.99
CA LYS A 337 -15.73 -15.02 16.13
C LYS A 337 -15.01 -14.15 15.10
N ARG A 338 -13.86 -13.65 15.47
CA ARG A 338 -13.03 -12.79 14.62
C ARG A 338 -11.56 -13.09 14.80
N PHE A 339 -10.78 -12.78 13.79
CA PHE A 339 -9.33 -12.68 13.89
C PHE A 339 -8.84 -11.49 13.09
N SER A 340 -7.72 -10.96 13.54
CA SER A 340 -7.08 -9.81 12.91
C SER A 340 -5.68 -10.21 12.48
N LEU A 341 -5.27 -9.76 11.32
CA LEU A 341 -3.91 -10.00 10.83
C LEU A 341 -2.98 -8.90 11.33
N ASN A 342 -1.73 -9.27 11.54
CA ASN A 342 -0.69 -8.32 11.88
C ASN A 342 -0.31 -7.49 10.64
N SER A 343 -0.88 -6.31 10.52
CA SER A 343 -0.73 -5.41 9.37
C SER A 343 -0.89 -3.94 9.80
N PRO A 344 -0.49 -2.96 8.97
CA PRO A 344 -0.75 -1.55 9.27
C PRO A 344 -2.26 -1.27 9.39
N PHE A 345 -2.60 -0.19 10.10
CA PHE A 345 -4.00 0.15 10.35
C PHE A 345 -4.74 0.62 9.10
N SER A 346 -4.08 1.36 8.24
CA SER A 346 -4.65 1.97 7.04
C SER A 346 -3.69 1.94 5.86
N ALA A 347 -4.20 2.16 4.65
CA ALA A 347 -3.38 2.32 3.46
C ALA A 347 -2.64 3.66 3.40
N SER A 348 -3.06 4.65 4.21
CA SER A 348 -2.43 5.98 4.24
C SER A 348 -0.99 5.89 4.72
N SER A 349 -0.08 6.39 3.90
CA SER A 349 1.36 6.44 4.17
C SER A 349 1.84 7.87 3.99
N ARG A 350 1.39 8.77 4.88
CA ARG A 350 1.68 10.21 4.78
C ARG A 350 3.14 10.54 5.02
N TRP A 351 3.76 9.86 5.99
CA TRP A 351 5.16 10.05 6.33
C TRP A 351 5.80 8.74 6.74
N LEU A 352 7.02 8.54 6.30
CA LEU A 352 7.84 7.36 6.64
C LEU A 352 9.16 7.83 7.21
N THR A 353 9.61 7.23 8.30
CA THR A 353 10.96 7.42 8.85
C THR A 353 11.49 6.11 9.41
N ILE A 354 12.80 5.96 9.46
CA ILE A 354 13.46 4.73 9.91
C ILE A 354 14.41 5.08 11.05
N SER A 355 14.31 4.31 12.14
CA SER A 355 15.21 4.48 13.26
C SER A 355 16.63 3.97 12.94
N PRO A 356 17.67 4.38 13.68
CA PRO A 356 19.02 3.84 13.52
C PRO A 356 19.12 2.32 13.66
N GLU A 357 18.16 1.68 14.35
CA GLU A 357 18.03 0.23 14.55
C GLU A 357 17.26 -0.46 13.40
N GLY A 358 16.80 0.29 12.39
CA GLY A 358 16.08 -0.25 11.24
C GLY A 358 14.58 -0.44 11.48
N VAL A 359 14.00 0.16 12.52
CA VAL A 359 12.54 0.15 12.74
C VAL A 359 11.89 1.17 11.82
N LEU A 360 10.96 0.72 10.98
CA LEU A 360 10.12 1.63 10.19
C LEU A 360 9.05 2.26 11.09
N TRP A 361 8.86 3.57 10.95
CA TRP A 361 7.75 4.32 11.54
C TRP A 361 6.91 4.95 10.44
N LEU A 362 5.60 4.85 10.56
CA LEU A 362 4.61 5.24 9.57
C LEU A 362 3.57 6.16 10.19
N ALA A 363 3.44 7.39 9.70
CA ALA A 363 2.32 8.28 10.02
C ALA A 363 1.19 8.09 9.02
N SER A 364 -0.03 7.84 9.51
CA SER A 364 -1.20 7.49 8.69
C SER A 364 -2.27 8.59 8.64
N GLY A 365 -1.96 9.78 9.11
CA GLY A 365 -2.83 10.97 9.01
C GLY A 365 -2.87 11.59 7.62
N GLY A 366 -3.39 12.78 7.52
CA GLY A 366 -3.48 13.50 6.25
C GLY A 366 -3.91 14.95 6.40
N VAL A 367 -3.72 15.70 5.32
CA VAL A 367 -4.26 17.07 5.17
C VAL A 367 -4.99 17.13 3.83
N THR A 368 -5.93 18.08 3.71
CA THR A 368 -6.55 18.39 2.42
C THR A 368 -5.54 19.08 1.50
N GLN A 369 -5.87 19.23 0.23
CA GLN A 369 -5.02 19.94 -0.73
C GLN A 369 -4.69 21.38 -0.30
N ASN A 370 -5.59 22.03 0.44
CA ASN A 370 -5.42 23.39 0.97
C ASN A 370 -4.92 23.39 2.43
N PHE A 371 -4.25 22.34 2.90
CA PHE A 371 -3.77 22.19 4.25
C PHE A 371 -4.85 22.37 5.33
N GLY A 372 -6.06 21.88 5.08
CA GLY A 372 -7.13 21.74 6.06
C GLY A 372 -7.10 20.37 6.75
N TYR A 373 -7.86 20.23 7.83
CA TYR A 373 -8.02 19.01 8.60
C TYR A 373 -8.71 17.91 7.80
N ARG A 374 -8.36 16.66 8.09
CA ARG A 374 -9.07 15.47 7.60
C ARG A 374 -9.70 14.66 8.72
N PHE A 375 -9.33 14.91 9.97
CA PHE A 375 -9.79 14.18 11.15
C PHE A 375 -9.58 12.66 11.05
N LEU A 376 -8.45 12.24 10.47
CA LEU A 376 -8.11 10.84 10.38
C LEU A 376 -7.58 10.34 11.73
N ASP A 377 -8.25 9.34 12.28
CA ASP A 377 -7.94 8.72 13.57
C ASP A 377 -7.02 7.49 13.43
N HIS A 378 -6.40 7.34 12.28
CA HIS A 378 -5.53 6.21 11.96
C HIS A 378 -4.24 6.19 12.80
N GLY A 379 -3.81 7.33 13.34
CA GLY A 379 -2.63 7.47 14.17
C GLY A 379 -1.32 7.20 13.43
N PHE A 380 -0.47 6.38 14.04
CA PHE A 380 0.81 5.97 13.47
C PHE A 380 1.13 4.51 13.83
N ALA A 381 2.15 3.95 13.19
CA ALA A 381 2.55 2.57 13.39
C ALA A 381 4.06 2.39 13.32
N SER A 382 4.58 1.31 13.93
CA SER A 382 5.95 0.84 13.72
C SER A 382 5.97 -0.58 13.20
N LEU A 383 6.96 -0.89 12.35
CA LEU A 383 7.28 -2.23 11.89
C LEU A 383 8.68 -2.60 12.34
N LYS A 384 8.76 -3.60 13.19
CA LYS A 384 10.01 -4.17 13.68
C LYS A 384 9.97 -5.70 13.57
N ASP A 385 10.96 -6.30 12.94
CA ASP A 385 11.11 -7.75 12.82
C ASP A 385 9.81 -8.45 12.32
N GLY A 386 9.16 -7.84 11.32
CA GLY A 386 7.91 -8.33 10.75
C GLY A 386 6.66 -8.06 11.59
N THR A 387 6.79 -7.41 12.75
CA THR A 387 5.67 -7.15 13.65
C THR A 387 5.25 -5.69 13.62
N TRP A 388 3.99 -5.44 13.30
CA TRP A 388 3.37 -4.14 13.38
C TRP A 388 2.88 -3.82 14.79
N ARG A 389 3.19 -2.62 15.26
CA ARG A 389 2.60 -2.04 16.46
C ARG A 389 1.86 -0.77 16.06
N ILE A 390 0.58 -0.71 16.37
CA ILE A 390 -0.32 0.40 16.02
C ILE A 390 -0.51 1.30 17.22
N TYR A 391 -0.52 2.61 17.01
CA TYR A 391 -0.77 3.65 17.98
C TYR A 391 -1.87 4.56 17.45
N ASN A 392 -3.04 4.52 18.04
CA ASN A 392 -4.17 5.37 17.67
C ASN A 392 -5.03 5.69 18.91
N ARG A 393 -6.02 6.55 18.74
CA ARG A 393 -6.92 6.94 19.84
C ARG A 393 -7.64 5.78 20.53
N PHE A 394 -7.78 4.64 19.87
CA PHE A 394 -8.48 3.48 20.43
C PHE A 394 -7.61 2.65 21.38
N ASN A 395 -6.29 2.81 21.34
CA ASN A 395 -5.35 2.00 22.11
C ASN A 395 -4.20 2.80 22.76
N THR A 396 -4.15 4.11 22.54
CA THR A 396 -3.09 4.98 23.04
C THR A 396 -3.70 6.16 23.82
N PRO A 397 -3.83 6.05 25.16
CA PRO A 397 -4.50 7.08 25.96
C PRO A 397 -3.93 8.49 25.79
N ALA A 398 -2.63 8.64 25.57
CA ALA A 398 -1.98 9.93 25.32
C ALA A 398 -2.46 10.64 24.04
N MET A 399 -3.20 9.96 23.18
CA MET A 399 -3.84 10.55 21.98
C MET A 399 -5.26 11.07 22.25
N LEU A 400 -5.82 10.79 23.42
CA LEU A 400 -7.11 11.32 23.82
C LEU A 400 -6.94 12.71 24.43
N GLY A 401 -7.93 13.58 24.22
CA GLY A 401 -8.04 14.86 24.86
C GLY A 401 -8.46 14.77 26.34
N GLU A 402 -8.39 15.88 27.04
CA GLU A 402 -8.80 15.95 28.44
C GLU A 402 -10.32 15.77 28.61
N ASN A 403 -11.10 16.20 27.62
CA ASN A 403 -12.56 16.08 27.64
C ASN A 403 -13.02 14.80 26.97
N THR A 404 -13.28 13.77 27.76
CA THR A 404 -13.74 12.44 27.28
C THR A 404 -15.11 12.47 26.58
N ASN A 405 -15.88 13.55 26.72
CA ASN A 405 -17.19 13.72 26.10
C ASN A 405 -17.14 14.48 24.76
N SER A 406 -15.98 15.05 24.42
CA SER A 406 -15.76 15.72 23.13
C SER A 406 -14.46 15.23 22.53
N PRO A 407 -14.46 14.67 21.31
CA PRO A 407 -13.24 14.27 20.65
C PRO A 407 -12.49 15.45 20.00
N ASP A 408 -12.89 16.70 20.26
CA ASP A 408 -12.35 17.87 19.58
C ASP A 408 -10.88 18.15 19.90
N ASP A 409 -10.39 17.68 21.04
CA ASP A 409 -9.01 17.78 21.48
C ASP A 409 -8.21 16.46 21.40
N ASP A 410 -8.73 15.44 20.74
CA ASP A 410 -8.00 14.22 20.41
C ASP A 410 -6.93 14.49 19.34
N LEU A 411 -5.84 13.73 19.36
CA LEU A 411 -4.81 13.81 18.32
C LEU A 411 -5.25 13.06 17.07
N TYR A 412 -5.73 13.82 16.11
CA TYR A 412 -5.99 13.37 14.74
C TYR A 412 -4.84 13.76 13.82
N ASP A 413 -4.89 13.28 12.57
CA ASP A 413 -4.02 13.69 11.48
C ASP A 413 -2.54 13.71 11.87
N ILE A 414 -1.99 12.57 12.32
CA ILE A 414 -0.54 12.42 12.51
C ILE A 414 0.11 12.41 11.13
N ILE A 415 0.83 13.50 10.80
CA ILE A 415 1.33 13.74 9.43
C ILE A 415 2.85 13.78 9.30
N THR A 416 3.58 13.81 10.40
CA THR A 416 5.05 13.88 10.41
C THR A 416 5.62 13.09 11.56
N MET A 417 6.79 12.51 11.38
CA MET A 417 7.52 11.77 12.41
C MET A 417 9.02 11.98 12.28
N ALA A 418 9.70 11.97 13.42
CA ALA A 418 11.16 11.96 13.47
C ALA A 418 11.66 11.03 14.58
N VAL A 419 12.79 10.39 14.35
CA VAL A 419 13.46 9.52 15.34
C VAL A 419 14.74 10.19 15.79
N HIS A 420 14.95 10.27 17.09
CA HIS A 420 16.16 10.83 17.65
C HIS A 420 17.38 9.97 17.26
N PRO A 421 18.46 10.58 16.73
CA PRO A 421 19.53 9.83 16.06
C PRO A 421 20.36 8.91 16.97
N THR A 422 20.29 9.05 18.29
CA THR A 422 21.14 8.28 19.22
C THR A 422 20.40 7.57 20.35
N ASN A 423 19.27 8.10 20.86
CA ASN A 423 18.53 7.53 21.99
C ASN A 423 17.26 6.76 21.59
N GLY A 424 16.89 6.78 20.31
CA GLY A 424 15.75 6.01 19.78
C GLY A 424 14.38 6.58 20.14
N LYS A 425 14.28 7.74 20.84
CA LYS A 425 13.00 8.41 21.07
C LYS A 425 12.35 8.80 19.75
N VAL A 426 11.05 8.63 19.67
CA VAL A 426 10.28 8.94 18.47
C VAL A 426 9.35 10.10 18.73
N TYR A 427 9.23 10.98 17.77
CA TYR A 427 8.35 12.13 17.82
C TYR A 427 7.33 12.04 16.68
N ALA A 428 6.05 12.26 17.01
CA ALA A 428 4.94 12.19 16.05
C ALA A 428 4.12 13.49 16.15
N GLY A 429 4.04 14.22 15.04
CA GLY A 429 3.34 15.50 14.97
C GLY A 429 1.92 15.36 14.45
N SER A 430 0.96 15.88 15.23
CA SER A 430 -0.44 16.04 14.85
C SER A 430 -0.67 17.39 14.15
N PHE A 431 -1.49 17.37 13.11
CA PHE A 431 -1.92 18.60 12.44
C PHE A 431 -3.09 19.30 13.17
N LEU A 432 -3.50 18.75 14.33
CA LEU A 432 -4.51 19.37 15.18
C LEU A 432 -3.98 19.77 16.55
N GLU A 433 -3.33 18.85 17.28
CA GLU A 433 -3.21 18.94 18.75
C GLU A 433 -1.79 18.66 19.25
N GLY A 434 -0.75 19.17 18.55
CA GLY A 434 0.62 19.19 19.04
C GLY A 434 1.46 17.97 18.69
N LEU A 435 2.35 17.59 19.61
CA LEU A 435 3.43 16.64 19.38
C LEU A 435 3.43 15.54 20.45
N LEU A 436 3.59 14.29 20.01
CA LEU A 436 3.86 13.15 20.91
C LEU A 436 5.36 12.85 20.93
N GLN A 437 5.91 12.57 22.11
CA GLN A 437 7.21 11.93 22.32
C GLN A 437 6.96 10.52 22.83
N ILE A 438 7.54 9.52 22.15
CA ILE A 438 7.47 8.12 22.49
C ILE A 438 8.86 7.66 22.95
N ASP A 439 8.95 7.15 24.18
CA ASP A 439 10.16 6.64 24.82
C ASP A 439 9.85 5.26 25.43
N GLY A 440 9.99 4.21 24.64
CA GLY A 440 9.51 2.88 24.98
C GLY A 440 8.00 2.83 25.16
N GLU A 441 7.54 2.53 26.37
CA GLU A 441 6.11 2.52 26.73
C GLU A 441 5.61 3.89 27.21
N LYS A 442 6.52 4.82 27.50
CA LYS A 442 6.16 6.16 27.97
C LYS A 442 5.86 7.06 26.78
N ILE A 443 4.66 7.62 26.75
CA ILE A 443 4.23 8.59 25.73
C ILE A 443 3.86 9.90 26.43
N VAL A 444 4.43 11.00 25.96
CA VAL A 444 4.20 12.35 26.47
C VAL A 444 3.70 13.24 25.35
N ARG A 445 2.65 14.03 25.62
CA ARG A 445 2.11 15.04 24.71
C ARG A 445 2.68 16.42 25.02
N PHE A 446 3.04 17.13 23.96
CA PHE A 446 3.45 18.56 24.03
C PHE A 446 2.50 19.40 23.17
N ASP A 447 2.03 20.48 23.75
CA ASP A 447 1.18 21.50 23.15
C ASP A 447 1.60 22.90 23.62
N GLU A 448 0.77 23.91 23.45
CA GLU A 448 1.05 25.27 23.86
C GLU A 448 1.13 25.45 25.37
N LYS A 449 0.59 24.52 26.17
CA LYS A 449 0.55 24.64 27.64
C LYS A 449 1.87 24.21 28.29
N ASN A 450 2.61 23.32 27.64
CA ASN A 450 3.79 22.70 28.26
C ASN A 450 5.04 22.72 27.36
N SER A 451 5.01 23.50 26.27
CA SER A 451 6.14 23.64 25.34
C SER A 451 6.22 25.05 24.76
N SER A 452 7.11 25.28 23.80
CA SER A 452 7.15 26.52 23.04
C SER A 452 6.28 26.53 21.78
N LEU A 453 5.51 25.48 21.55
CA LEU A 453 4.56 25.44 20.46
C LEU A 453 3.48 26.50 20.64
N ASN A 454 2.98 27.03 19.53
CA ASN A 454 1.93 28.04 19.56
C ASN A 454 0.68 27.53 18.83
N ASN A 455 -0.48 27.97 19.29
CA ASN A 455 -1.72 27.76 18.59
C ASN A 455 -1.74 28.48 17.23
N THR A 456 -2.52 27.94 16.31
CA THR A 456 -2.72 28.51 14.99
C THR A 456 -3.37 29.91 15.08
N VAL A 457 -2.84 30.88 14.37
CA VAL A 457 -3.45 32.21 14.29
C VAL A 457 -4.86 32.13 13.72
N GLY A 458 -5.83 32.61 14.48
CA GLY A 458 -7.26 32.52 14.09
C GLY A 458 -7.94 31.21 14.51
N ASP A 459 -7.22 30.28 15.13
CA ASP A 459 -7.75 29.00 15.65
C ASP A 459 -7.04 28.68 16.98
N ALA A 460 -7.47 29.31 18.04
CA ALA A 460 -6.76 29.34 19.34
C ALA A 460 -6.77 28.02 20.12
N ILE A 461 -7.43 26.98 19.59
CA ILE A 461 -7.49 25.67 20.23
C ILE A 461 -6.70 24.60 19.45
N ARG A 462 -5.97 24.99 18.38
CA ARG A 462 -5.28 24.04 17.50
C ARG A 462 -3.78 24.31 17.40
N THR A 463 -2.97 23.37 17.86
CA THR A 463 -1.52 23.38 17.72
C THR A 463 -1.07 22.48 16.59
N ARG A 464 -0.78 23.05 15.41
CA ARG A 464 -0.48 22.28 14.18
C ARG A 464 1.00 21.98 14.04
N VAL A 465 1.42 20.75 14.30
CA VAL A 465 2.78 20.29 14.04
C VAL A 465 2.83 19.61 12.67
N SER A 466 3.57 20.22 11.74
CA SER A 466 3.54 19.86 10.31
C SER A 466 4.86 19.35 9.74
N GLY A 467 5.97 19.48 10.45
CA GLY A 467 7.28 19.00 10.02
C GLY A 467 8.24 18.84 11.19
N LEU A 468 9.09 17.82 11.14
CA LEU A 468 10.05 17.46 12.19
C LEU A 468 11.38 17.04 11.54
N ALA A 469 12.50 17.57 12.04
CA ALA A 469 13.84 17.11 11.68
C ALA A 469 14.84 17.34 12.82
N PHE A 470 15.78 16.41 12.99
CA PHE A 470 16.90 16.57 13.90
C PHE A 470 18.10 17.18 13.19
N ASP A 471 18.77 18.14 13.84
CA ASP A 471 20.08 18.62 13.41
C ASP A 471 21.23 17.73 13.92
N LYS A 472 22.49 18.07 13.53
CA LYS A 472 23.68 17.35 13.97
C LYS A 472 23.93 17.42 15.47
N ASP A 473 23.42 18.47 16.14
CA ASP A 473 23.54 18.70 17.56
C ASP A 473 22.37 18.07 18.34
N LYS A 474 21.53 17.29 17.63
CA LYS A 474 20.36 16.54 18.13
C LYS A 474 19.21 17.42 18.61
N ASN A 475 19.14 18.65 18.16
CA ASN A 475 17.99 19.49 18.40
C ASN A 475 16.87 19.09 17.41
N LEU A 476 15.65 18.93 17.93
CA LEU A 476 14.46 18.69 17.13
C LEU A 476 13.88 20.00 16.64
N TRP A 477 13.98 20.27 15.36
CA TRP A 477 13.36 21.42 14.70
C TRP A 477 11.95 21.07 14.25
N ILE A 478 11.01 21.98 14.51
CA ILE A 478 9.58 21.75 14.39
C ILE A 478 8.95 22.88 13.57
N ALA A 479 8.24 22.51 12.51
CA ALA A 479 7.33 23.41 11.80
C ALA A 479 5.98 23.45 12.51
N ASN A 480 5.61 24.62 13.04
CA ASN A 480 4.34 24.88 13.71
C ASN A 480 3.46 25.74 12.78
N HIS A 481 2.63 25.08 11.98
CA HIS A 481 1.92 25.66 10.84
C HIS A 481 0.93 26.75 11.25
N LEU A 482 1.01 27.90 10.57
CA LEU A 482 0.17 29.09 10.84
C LEU A 482 0.25 29.62 12.28
N ALA A 483 1.29 29.32 13.02
CA ALA A 483 1.53 29.86 14.35
C ALA A 483 2.14 31.27 14.30
N GLU A 484 2.01 32.05 15.35
CA GLU A 484 2.68 33.36 15.44
C GLU A 484 4.20 33.22 15.39
N LYS A 485 4.72 32.19 16.06
CA LYS A 485 6.13 31.78 16.00
C LYS A 485 6.19 30.39 15.31
N PRO A 486 6.32 30.34 13.97
CA PRO A 486 6.08 29.10 13.20
C PRO A 486 7.24 28.10 13.27
N ILE A 487 8.33 28.41 13.91
CA ILE A 487 9.48 27.54 14.12
C ILE A 487 9.70 27.34 15.61
N SER A 488 9.74 26.09 16.04
CA SER A 488 10.11 25.70 17.40
C SER A 488 11.29 24.73 17.38
N VAL A 489 12.06 24.73 18.47
CA VAL A 489 13.15 23.77 18.69
C VAL A 489 13.05 23.19 20.11
N LEU A 490 13.26 21.89 20.18
CA LEU A 490 13.48 21.14 21.42
C LEU A 490 14.93 20.65 21.42
N ASN A 491 15.76 21.16 22.31
CA ASN A 491 17.16 20.73 22.36
C ASN A 491 17.33 19.37 23.08
N ASP A 492 18.52 18.79 22.98
CA ASP A 492 18.87 17.46 23.58
C ASP A 492 18.78 17.47 25.13
N LYS A 493 18.72 18.68 25.78
CA LYS A 493 18.52 18.83 27.21
C LYS A 493 17.04 18.94 27.63
N GLY A 494 16.12 18.98 26.67
CA GLY A 494 14.69 19.10 26.89
C GLY A 494 14.20 20.55 27.02
N GLU A 495 15.01 21.53 26.63
CA GLU A 495 14.66 22.95 26.66
C GLU A 495 13.98 23.35 25.35
N TRP A 496 12.92 24.16 25.46
CA TRP A 496 12.12 24.60 24.34
C TRP A 496 12.41 26.09 24.00
N GLN A 497 12.40 26.37 22.68
CA GLN A 497 12.45 27.73 22.17
C GLN A 497 11.65 27.87 20.89
N SER A 498 11.09 29.04 20.59
CA SER A 498 10.38 29.34 19.36
C SER A 498 10.85 30.61 18.69
N PHE A 499 10.76 30.67 17.36
CA PHE A 499 11.26 31.75 16.54
C PHE A 499 10.17 32.32 15.63
N LYS A 500 10.25 33.65 15.41
CA LYS A 500 9.46 34.38 14.44
C LYS A 500 10.40 34.96 13.38
N PRO A 501 10.63 34.25 12.28
CA PRO A 501 11.53 34.70 11.22
C PRO A 501 11.10 36.06 10.66
N ASN A 502 12.05 36.94 10.39
CA ASN A 502 11.79 38.26 9.81
C ASN A 502 11.22 38.19 8.37
N CYS A 503 11.27 37.05 7.74
CA CYS A 503 10.70 36.78 6.41
C CYS A 503 9.18 36.66 6.40
N ALA A 504 8.50 36.69 7.54
CA ALA A 504 7.03 36.70 7.70
C ALA A 504 6.27 35.55 7.03
N GLU A 505 6.88 34.34 6.92
CA GLU A 505 6.21 33.14 6.42
C GLU A 505 5.80 32.24 7.59
N THR A 506 4.53 31.87 7.65
CA THR A 506 3.96 31.05 8.73
C THR A 506 3.34 29.73 8.23
N GLN A 507 3.10 29.59 6.93
CA GLN A 507 2.49 28.38 6.37
C GLN A 507 3.54 27.27 6.15
N LEU A 508 4.35 27.00 7.16
CA LEU A 508 5.44 26.05 7.07
C LEU A 508 4.96 24.63 7.28
N HIS A 509 5.51 23.73 6.49
CA HIS A 509 5.40 22.28 6.69
C HIS A 509 6.72 21.62 6.31
N GLN A 510 6.91 20.37 6.48
CA GLN A 510 8.16 19.63 6.27
C GLN A 510 9.44 20.48 6.55
N VAL A 511 10.36 19.96 7.30
CA VAL A 511 11.65 20.58 7.57
C VAL A 511 12.80 19.65 7.20
N GLY A 512 13.88 20.21 6.66
CA GLY A 512 15.15 19.52 6.38
C GLY A 512 16.31 20.39 6.83
N ILE A 513 17.43 19.76 7.16
CA ILE A 513 18.65 20.41 7.62
C ILE A 513 19.75 20.16 6.57
N ASP A 514 20.29 21.20 5.96
CA ASP A 514 21.33 21.07 4.94
C ASP A 514 22.72 20.78 5.52
N GLY A 515 23.71 20.63 4.67
CA GLY A 515 25.10 20.32 5.07
C GLY A 515 25.76 21.41 5.92
N ASN A 516 25.25 22.64 5.89
CA ASN A 516 25.72 23.77 6.71
C ASN A 516 24.95 23.93 8.01
N GLY A 517 23.89 23.15 8.22
CA GLY A 517 23.04 23.24 9.40
C GLY A 517 21.90 24.22 9.26
N PHE A 518 21.66 24.79 8.07
CA PHE A 518 20.51 25.67 7.83
C PHE A 518 19.21 24.85 7.72
N LYS A 519 18.13 25.41 8.25
CA LYS A 519 16.82 24.79 8.33
C LYS A 519 15.99 25.22 7.13
N TRP A 520 15.63 24.27 6.31
CA TRP A 520 14.78 24.46 5.15
C TRP A 520 13.35 24.02 5.48
N PHE A 521 12.41 24.92 5.32
CA PHE A 521 10.99 24.63 5.51
C PHE A 521 10.26 24.79 4.19
N VAL A 522 9.46 23.82 3.82
CA VAL A 522 8.55 23.95 2.69
C VAL A 522 7.37 24.82 3.11
N SER A 523 6.93 25.72 2.23
CA SER A 523 5.75 26.57 2.45
C SER A 523 4.56 26.08 1.62
N SER A 524 3.38 26.05 2.23
CA SER A 524 2.12 25.82 1.52
C SER A 524 1.48 27.12 1.00
N SER A 525 2.16 28.25 1.17
CA SER A 525 1.75 29.55 0.62
C SER A 525 1.80 29.56 -0.90
N SER A 526 0.83 30.19 -1.55
CA SER A 526 0.86 30.42 -3.00
C SER A 526 1.96 31.38 -3.44
N SER A 527 2.51 32.18 -2.53
CA SER A 527 3.53 33.21 -2.80
C SER A 527 4.96 32.73 -2.63
N ASN A 528 5.20 31.73 -1.79
CA ASN A 528 6.51 31.23 -1.42
C ASN A 528 6.57 29.72 -1.54
N GLY A 529 7.68 29.17 -2.06
CA GLY A 529 7.89 27.74 -2.12
C GLY A 529 8.58 27.16 -0.88
N ALA A 530 9.55 27.90 -0.33
CA ALA A 530 10.27 27.48 0.86
C ALA A 530 10.83 28.69 1.65
N LEU A 531 11.17 28.43 2.91
CA LEU A 531 11.91 29.33 3.80
C LEU A 531 13.21 28.66 4.20
N VAL A 532 14.34 29.38 4.11
CA VAL A 532 15.61 28.98 4.72
C VAL A 532 15.82 29.81 5.99
N PHE A 533 16.17 29.15 7.07
CA PHE A 533 16.37 29.79 8.38
C PHE A 533 17.66 29.32 9.02
N ASP A 534 18.40 30.30 9.56
CA ASP A 534 19.57 30.09 10.38
C ASP A 534 19.36 30.81 11.70
N ALA A 535 19.36 30.07 12.80
CA ALA A 535 19.13 30.59 14.14
C ALA A 535 20.41 31.12 14.80
N GLY A 536 21.57 31.04 14.16
CA GLY A 536 22.83 31.44 14.78
C GLY A 536 23.02 30.84 16.17
N ASP A 537 23.23 31.68 17.16
CA ASP A 537 23.14 31.28 18.57
C ASP A 537 21.66 31.22 18.99
N LEU A 538 21.18 30.05 19.38
CA LEU A 538 19.79 29.87 19.80
C LEU A 538 19.28 30.89 20.81
N LYS A 539 20.16 31.47 21.66
CA LYS A 539 19.80 32.43 22.68
C LYS A 539 19.84 33.88 22.21
N ASN A 540 20.28 34.14 20.99
CA ASN A 540 20.45 35.49 20.45
C ASN A 540 19.60 35.72 19.18
N PRO A 541 18.33 36.14 19.29
CA PRO A 541 17.48 36.37 18.13
C PRO A 541 17.97 37.44 17.14
N SER A 542 18.98 38.23 17.52
CA SER A 542 19.51 39.30 16.67
C SER A 542 20.44 38.82 15.56
N ASP A 543 20.93 37.59 15.62
CA ASP A 543 21.75 36.96 14.59
C ASP A 543 20.98 36.00 13.68
N ASP A 544 19.66 35.86 13.90
CA ASP A 544 18.77 35.05 13.07
C ASP A 544 18.77 35.58 11.63
N ARG A 545 18.90 34.66 10.67
CA ARG A 545 18.82 34.98 9.25
C ARG A 545 17.73 34.15 8.62
N CYS A 546 16.99 34.75 7.69
CA CYS A 546 16.04 34.01 6.89
C CYS A 546 16.04 34.48 5.42
N ARG A 547 15.63 33.57 4.53
CA ARG A 547 15.44 33.87 3.11
C ARG A 547 14.23 33.11 2.58
N LEU A 548 13.38 33.81 1.82
CA LEU A 548 12.29 33.20 1.09
C LEU A 548 12.76 32.72 -0.29
N ILE A 549 12.39 31.50 -0.61
CA ILE A 549 12.67 30.83 -1.89
C ILE A 549 11.38 30.78 -2.69
N ASN A 550 11.34 31.50 -3.80
CA ASN A 550 10.15 31.59 -4.65
C ASN A 550 10.54 31.80 -6.15
N THR A 551 9.56 31.88 -7.02
CA THR A 551 9.76 32.01 -8.47
C THR A 551 10.51 33.28 -8.86
N SER A 552 10.33 34.39 -8.13
CA SER A 552 10.97 35.66 -8.45
C SER A 552 12.42 35.75 -7.94
N THR A 553 12.74 35.13 -6.80
CA THR A 553 14.04 35.24 -6.14
C THR A 553 15.00 34.10 -6.47
N SER A 554 14.50 32.91 -6.86
CA SER A 554 15.29 31.68 -6.75
C SER A 554 15.15 30.69 -7.90
N ARG A 555 14.62 31.10 -9.07
CA ARG A 555 14.40 30.24 -10.24
C ARG A 555 13.52 29.01 -9.98
N LEU A 556 12.60 29.07 -9.03
CA LEU A 556 11.61 28.00 -8.93
C LEU A 556 10.71 27.98 -10.18
N PRO A 557 10.35 26.81 -10.73
CA PRO A 557 9.41 26.72 -11.85
C PRO A 557 7.97 27.04 -11.41
N THR A 558 7.69 26.91 -10.11
CA THR A 558 6.41 27.24 -9.45
C THR A 558 6.65 27.44 -7.96
N ASN A 559 5.82 28.24 -7.30
CA ASN A 559 5.84 28.34 -5.84
C ASN A 559 5.20 27.13 -5.13
N GLN A 560 4.53 26.25 -5.84
CA GLN A 560 4.00 25.00 -5.27
C GLN A 560 5.16 24.01 -5.10
N VAL A 561 5.81 24.07 -3.95
CA VAL A 561 6.79 23.08 -3.49
C VAL A 561 6.07 22.07 -2.59
N ASN A 562 6.21 20.79 -2.88
CA ASN A 562 5.49 19.73 -2.18
C ASN A 562 6.40 18.97 -1.18
N CYS A 563 7.70 18.93 -1.46
CA CYS A 563 8.65 18.18 -0.62
C CYS A 563 10.08 18.69 -0.79
N LEU A 564 10.93 18.28 0.16
CA LEU A 564 12.37 18.51 0.09
C LEU A 564 13.15 17.28 0.57
N ALA A 565 14.37 17.15 0.08
CA ALA A 565 15.35 16.23 0.65
C ALA A 565 16.75 16.86 0.60
N VAL A 566 17.60 16.48 1.53
CA VAL A 566 19.02 16.86 1.53
C VAL A 566 19.84 15.65 1.14
N ASP A 567 20.70 15.81 0.16
CA ASP A 567 21.51 14.71 -0.33
C ASP A 567 22.82 14.53 0.48
N ARG A 568 23.62 13.54 0.13
CA ARG A 568 24.81 13.17 0.89
C ARG A 568 25.98 14.15 0.71
N GLU A 569 25.91 15.02 -0.27
CA GLU A 569 26.81 16.17 -0.46
C GLU A 569 26.31 17.41 0.29
N GLY A 570 25.13 17.38 0.91
CA GLY A 570 24.51 18.48 1.61
C GLY A 570 23.71 19.43 0.73
N TYR A 571 23.45 19.07 -0.53
CA TYR A 571 22.63 19.84 -1.44
C TYR A 571 21.15 19.62 -1.18
N VAL A 572 20.35 20.67 -1.39
CA VAL A 572 18.90 20.63 -1.17
C VAL A 572 18.15 20.44 -2.47
N TRP A 573 17.35 19.41 -2.51
CA TRP A 573 16.48 19.03 -3.62
C TRP A 573 15.04 19.40 -3.27
N LEU A 574 14.45 20.34 -4.00
CA LEU A 574 13.05 20.71 -3.84
C LEU A 574 12.20 20.05 -4.94
N GLY A 575 11.20 19.29 -4.51
CA GLY A 575 10.20 18.72 -5.40
C GLY A 575 9.00 19.65 -5.53
N THR A 576 8.68 20.03 -6.77
CA THR A 576 7.62 20.98 -7.06
C THR A 576 6.50 20.35 -7.91
N ALA A 577 5.41 21.09 -8.12
CA ALA A 577 4.35 20.68 -9.05
C ALA A 577 4.82 20.64 -10.52
N LYS A 578 6.02 21.12 -10.82
CA LYS A 578 6.61 21.18 -12.16
C LYS A 578 8.09 20.78 -12.13
N GLY A 579 8.38 19.57 -11.66
CA GLY A 579 9.74 19.01 -11.61
C GLY A 579 10.56 19.41 -10.39
N ILE A 580 11.87 19.37 -10.52
CA ILE A 580 12.84 19.42 -9.43
C ILE A 580 13.75 20.64 -9.59
N VAL A 581 14.06 21.28 -8.46
CA VAL A 581 15.07 22.33 -8.35
C VAL A 581 16.11 21.95 -7.30
N ILE A 582 17.37 22.22 -7.57
CA ILE A 582 18.51 21.83 -6.73
C ILE A 582 19.23 23.09 -6.27
N PHE A 583 19.54 23.18 -4.98
CA PHE A 583 20.34 24.24 -4.38
C PHE A 583 21.70 23.68 -3.94
N GLU A 584 22.76 24.12 -4.62
CA GLU A 584 24.14 23.71 -4.38
C GLU A 584 25.00 24.82 -3.80
N CYS A 585 24.36 25.90 -3.35
CA CYS A 585 25.05 27.12 -2.91
C CYS A 585 25.79 26.99 -1.55
N GLY A 586 25.47 25.95 -0.78
CA GLY A 586 26.09 25.75 0.54
C GLY A 586 25.93 26.98 1.45
N GLY A 587 27.01 27.46 2.05
CA GLY A 587 27.01 28.59 2.96
C GLY A 587 26.51 29.91 2.36
N SER A 588 26.52 30.05 1.03
CA SER A 588 26.08 31.26 0.30
C SER A 588 24.58 31.30 0.03
N ILE A 589 23.78 30.44 0.67
CA ILE A 589 22.34 30.38 0.43
C ILE A 589 21.62 31.71 0.71
N PHE A 590 22.10 32.52 1.64
CA PHE A 590 21.52 33.84 1.96
C PHE A 590 21.91 34.94 0.96
N ASP A 591 22.85 34.71 0.04
CA ASP A 591 23.25 35.65 -0.98
C ASP A 591 22.22 35.69 -2.12
N ASN A 592 21.93 36.88 -2.63
CA ASN A 592 20.97 37.06 -3.74
C ASN A 592 21.39 36.36 -5.04
N ASN A 593 22.67 36.04 -5.19
CA ASN A 593 23.24 35.35 -6.37
C ASN A 593 22.99 33.84 -6.32
N CYS A 594 22.69 33.26 -5.17
CA CYS A 594 22.31 31.86 -5.07
C CYS A 594 20.94 31.65 -5.72
N LYS A 595 20.90 30.86 -6.77
CA LYS A 595 19.70 30.49 -7.51
C LYS A 595 19.59 28.96 -7.56
N GLY A 596 18.36 28.47 -7.63
CA GLY A 596 18.12 27.06 -7.89
C GLY A 596 18.61 26.65 -9.27
N GLU A 597 19.18 25.47 -9.37
CA GLU A 597 19.54 24.83 -10.63
C GLU A 597 18.40 23.97 -11.15
N LEU A 598 18.01 24.22 -12.40
CA LEU A 598 17.12 23.39 -13.19
C LEU A 598 17.97 22.54 -14.13
N ARG A 599 18.17 21.28 -13.82
CA ARG A 599 19.00 20.38 -14.62
C ARG A 599 18.31 20.02 -15.92
N ILE A 600 19.05 20.17 -17.04
CA ILE A 600 18.62 19.71 -18.35
C ILE A 600 19.08 18.26 -18.49
N VAL A 601 18.17 17.39 -18.88
CA VAL A 601 18.39 15.97 -19.12
C VAL A 601 17.82 15.58 -20.48
N GLU A 602 18.38 14.55 -21.09
CA GLU A 602 17.79 13.90 -22.24
C GLU A 602 16.79 12.85 -21.74
N GLN A 603 15.55 13.02 -22.13
CA GLN A 603 14.46 12.10 -21.80
C GLN A 603 13.68 11.77 -23.08
N ASP A 604 13.57 10.50 -23.42
CA ASP A 604 12.87 9.99 -24.61
C ASP A 604 13.35 10.67 -25.93
N GLY A 605 14.64 11.02 -26.00
CA GLY A 605 15.26 11.66 -27.16
C GLY A 605 15.08 13.18 -27.22
N PHE A 606 14.51 13.81 -26.20
CA PHE A 606 14.33 15.25 -26.10
C PHE A 606 15.10 15.82 -24.90
N LEU A 607 15.64 17.04 -25.07
CA LEU A 607 16.25 17.79 -23.97
C LEU A 607 15.15 18.59 -23.26
N ASP A 608 14.97 18.33 -21.97
CA ASP A 608 14.01 19.07 -21.11
C ASP A 608 14.55 19.18 -19.69
N TYR A 609 13.90 20.01 -18.89
CA TYR A 609 14.23 20.09 -17.48
C TYR A 609 13.81 18.80 -16.76
N LEU A 610 14.61 18.42 -15.78
CA LEU A 610 14.44 17.18 -15.01
C LEU A 610 13.03 17.06 -14.45
N LEU A 611 12.27 16.06 -14.94
CA LEU A 611 10.89 15.75 -14.56
C LEU A 611 9.93 16.96 -14.65
N SER A 612 10.11 17.88 -15.60
CA SER A 612 9.33 19.12 -15.75
C SER A 612 7.82 18.91 -15.88
N THR A 613 7.40 17.76 -16.41
CA THR A 613 5.99 17.36 -16.59
C THR A 613 5.41 16.60 -15.40
N GLU A 614 6.24 16.30 -14.39
CA GLU A 614 5.82 15.53 -13.23
C GLU A 614 5.55 16.41 -12.01
N GLU A 615 4.47 16.13 -11.31
CA GLU A 615 4.25 16.67 -9.97
C GLU A 615 4.99 15.77 -8.95
N ILE A 616 6.00 16.34 -8.31
CA ILE A 616 6.84 15.65 -7.35
C ILE A 616 6.15 15.67 -5.99
N LEU A 617 5.96 14.51 -5.37
CA LEU A 617 5.27 14.35 -4.09
C LEU A 617 6.22 13.99 -2.95
N SER A 618 7.30 13.27 -3.24
CA SER A 618 8.27 12.83 -2.24
C SER A 618 9.65 12.65 -2.86
N ILE A 619 10.69 12.87 -2.06
CA ILE A 619 12.09 12.63 -2.44
C ILE A 619 12.79 11.91 -1.29
N ALA A 620 13.54 10.86 -1.60
CA ALA A 620 14.43 10.19 -0.67
C ALA A 620 15.80 9.95 -1.30
N VAL A 621 16.83 9.84 -0.47
CA VAL A 621 18.22 9.64 -0.90
C VAL A 621 18.73 8.30 -0.38
N ASP A 622 19.24 7.46 -1.25
CA ASP A 622 19.74 6.13 -0.88
C ASP A 622 21.24 6.13 -0.50
N GLY A 623 21.75 4.95 -0.18
CA GLY A 623 23.15 4.76 0.21
C GLY A 623 24.17 5.12 -0.84
N GLY A 624 23.80 5.09 -2.12
CA GLY A 624 24.60 5.50 -3.28
C GLY A 624 24.36 6.95 -3.72
N ASN A 625 23.73 7.77 -2.89
CA ASN A 625 23.32 9.14 -3.20
C ASN A 625 22.36 9.28 -4.39
N ARG A 626 21.71 8.18 -4.83
CA ARG A 626 20.69 8.24 -5.85
C ARG A 626 19.43 8.87 -5.27
N LYS A 627 18.66 9.58 -6.09
CA LYS A 627 17.44 10.25 -5.68
C LYS A 627 16.24 9.41 -6.12
N TRP A 628 15.44 9.00 -5.15
CA TRP A 628 14.20 8.28 -5.35
C TRP A 628 13.06 9.29 -5.31
N ILE A 629 12.39 9.47 -6.44
CA ILE A 629 11.43 10.54 -6.67
C ILE A 629 10.04 9.93 -6.82
N GLY A 630 9.18 10.22 -5.86
CA GLY A 630 7.76 9.87 -5.94
C GLY A 630 6.97 10.98 -6.64
N THR A 631 6.18 10.59 -7.64
CA THR A 631 5.34 11.49 -8.43
C THR A 631 3.89 11.01 -8.43
N LYS A 632 2.97 11.72 -9.07
CA LYS A 632 1.61 11.25 -9.34
C LYS A 632 1.55 10.08 -10.35
N ASN A 633 2.61 9.89 -11.13
CA ASN A 633 2.66 8.91 -12.21
C ASN A 633 3.60 7.72 -11.94
N GLY A 634 4.14 7.61 -10.74
CA GLY A 634 5.01 6.52 -10.32
C GLY A 634 6.24 6.97 -9.55
N LEU A 635 7.18 6.04 -9.48
CA LEU A 635 8.48 6.19 -8.83
C LEU A 635 9.57 6.29 -9.90
N PHE A 636 10.45 7.29 -9.77
CA PHE A 636 11.67 7.42 -10.56
C PHE A 636 12.88 7.27 -9.64
N ILE A 637 13.91 6.61 -10.12
CA ILE A 637 15.22 6.55 -9.46
C ILE A 637 16.22 7.26 -10.37
N LEU A 638 16.86 8.31 -9.86
CA LEU A 638 17.85 9.10 -10.59
C LEU A 638 19.26 8.72 -10.13
N SER A 639 20.25 8.88 -11.00
CA SER A 639 21.66 8.82 -10.64
C SER A 639 22.01 9.81 -9.53
N ALA A 640 23.17 9.64 -8.89
CA ALA A 640 23.63 10.50 -7.80
C ALA A 640 23.66 11.98 -8.19
N ASP A 641 24.05 12.28 -9.42
CA ASP A 641 24.08 13.63 -10.00
C ASP A 641 22.75 14.09 -10.58
N GLY A 642 21.70 13.24 -10.57
CA GLY A 642 20.37 13.54 -11.11
C GLY A 642 20.29 13.66 -12.63
N ARG A 643 21.34 13.30 -13.36
CA ARG A 643 21.40 13.48 -14.83
C ARG A 643 20.83 12.30 -15.62
N LYS A 644 20.64 11.15 -14.97
CA LYS A 644 20.14 9.92 -15.61
C LYS A 644 19.03 9.31 -14.77
N THR A 645 17.96 8.88 -15.44
CA THR A 645 16.95 8.01 -14.84
C THR A 645 17.48 6.58 -14.90
N VAL A 646 17.72 5.95 -13.75
CA VAL A 646 18.22 4.58 -13.61
C VAL A 646 17.11 3.57 -13.33
N GLY A 647 15.92 4.05 -12.95
CA GLY A 647 14.73 3.20 -12.74
C GLY A 647 13.44 4.01 -12.86
N ARG A 648 12.39 3.38 -13.40
CA ARG A 648 11.03 3.94 -13.47
C ARG A 648 10.01 2.84 -13.20
N PHE A 649 9.18 3.05 -12.20
CA PHE A 649 8.19 2.07 -11.74
C PHE A 649 6.80 2.70 -11.63
N ASN A 650 5.81 1.95 -12.07
CA ASN A 650 4.39 2.29 -11.95
C ASN A 650 3.56 1.01 -11.80
N THR A 651 2.25 1.14 -11.70
CA THR A 651 1.34 0.00 -11.53
C THR A 651 1.35 -0.99 -12.70
N LEU A 652 1.85 -0.62 -13.87
CA LEU A 652 1.90 -1.50 -15.04
C LEU A 652 3.15 -2.40 -15.05
N ASN A 653 4.27 -1.90 -14.54
CA ASN A 653 5.57 -2.57 -14.63
C ASN A 653 6.18 -2.97 -13.28
N SER A 654 5.45 -2.78 -12.18
CA SER A 654 5.93 -3.09 -10.83
C SER A 654 4.78 -3.46 -9.89
N PRO A 655 5.05 -4.01 -8.70
CA PRO A 655 4.06 -4.26 -7.66
C PRO A 655 3.51 -3.02 -6.95
N LEU A 656 3.81 -1.80 -7.38
CA LEU A 656 3.22 -0.59 -6.80
C LEU A 656 1.69 -0.69 -6.77
N PRO A 657 1.05 -0.45 -5.61
CA PRO A 657 -0.41 -0.54 -5.49
C PRO A 657 -1.15 0.68 -6.04
N GLY A 658 -0.41 1.77 -6.28
CA GLY A 658 -0.91 3.01 -6.87
C GLY A 658 0.22 3.79 -7.53
N ASN A 659 -0.11 4.71 -8.43
CA ASN A 659 0.88 5.53 -9.12
C ASN A 659 1.27 6.78 -8.33
N SER A 660 0.42 7.25 -7.42
CA SER A 660 0.71 8.42 -6.59
C SER A 660 1.62 8.01 -5.43
N VAL A 661 2.93 8.21 -5.58
CA VAL A 661 3.94 7.86 -4.58
C VAL A 661 4.13 9.02 -3.61
N GLN A 662 3.47 8.94 -2.46
CA GLN A 662 3.32 10.03 -1.50
C GLN A 662 4.46 10.14 -0.48
N ALA A 663 5.09 9.01 -0.14
CA ALA A 663 6.18 8.98 0.82
C ALA A 663 7.20 7.90 0.46
N ILE A 664 8.47 8.20 0.67
CA ILE A 664 9.57 7.25 0.48
C ILE A 664 10.52 7.38 1.67
N SER A 665 10.91 6.25 2.25
CA SER A 665 11.98 6.20 3.24
C SER A 665 12.90 5.02 2.97
N ILE A 666 14.20 5.23 3.06
CA ILE A 666 15.21 4.22 2.70
C ILE A 666 16.08 3.94 3.91
N ASP A 667 16.12 2.69 4.33
CA ASP A 667 17.14 2.23 5.26
C ASP A 667 18.48 2.12 4.53
N ALA A 668 19.29 3.13 4.71
CA ALA A 668 20.58 3.22 4.04
C ALA A 668 21.54 2.06 4.39
N LYS A 669 21.36 1.41 5.55
CA LYS A 669 22.20 0.27 6.00
C LYS A 669 21.81 -1.02 5.29
N SER A 670 20.52 -1.34 5.27
CA SER A 670 20.02 -2.58 4.64
C SER A 670 19.73 -2.42 3.15
N GLY A 671 19.51 -1.19 2.67
CA GLY A 671 19.06 -0.89 1.32
C GLY A 671 17.57 -1.11 1.10
N LYS A 672 16.77 -1.33 2.14
CA LYS A 672 15.31 -1.43 2.02
C LYS A 672 14.70 -0.06 1.76
N ALA A 673 13.98 0.08 0.66
CA ALA A 673 13.22 1.26 0.32
C ALA A 673 11.73 1.01 0.56
N TYR A 674 11.14 1.74 1.48
CA TYR A 674 9.71 1.71 1.80
C TYR A 674 9.02 2.80 0.99
N ILE A 675 8.00 2.42 0.23
CA ILE A 675 7.33 3.29 -0.75
C ILE A 675 5.85 3.29 -0.45
N GLY A 676 5.35 4.44 0.02
CA GLY A 676 3.95 4.67 0.33
C GLY A 676 3.21 5.31 -0.83
N THR A 677 2.10 4.71 -1.22
CA THR A 677 1.18 5.23 -2.22
C THR A 677 -0.19 5.53 -1.61
N GLU A 678 -1.11 6.06 -2.39
CA GLU A 678 -2.50 6.28 -1.97
C GLU A 678 -3.25 4.98 -1.62
N ASN A 679 -2.75 3.83 -2.11
CA ASN A 679 -3.40 2.52 -1.96
C ASN A 679 -2.65 1.55 -1.04
N GLY A 680 -1.56 2.00 -0.39
CA GLY A 680 -0.80 1.19 0.55
C GLY A 680 0.71 1.30 0.41
N LEU A 681 1.39 0.54 1.25
CA LEU A 681 2.84 0.53 1.40
C LEU A 681 3.44 -0.72 0.75
N VAL A 682 4.56 -0.55 0.06
CA VAL A 682 5.41 -1.65 -0.42
C VAL A 682 6.86 -1.41 -0.04
N VAL A 683 7.66 -2.47 -0.01
CA VAL A 683 9.10 -2.39 0.17
C VAL A 683 9.82 -3.01 -1.02
N LEU A 684 10.87 -2.35 -1.47
CA LEU A 684 11.80 -2.83 -2.49
C LEU A 684 13.19 -2.98 -1.88
N GLN A 685 13.82 -4.14 -2.04
CA GLN A 685 15.21 -4.31 -1.67
C GLN A 685 16.11 -3.66 -2.72
N SER A 686 16.64 -2.48 -2.40
CA SER A 686 17.52 -1.73 -3.29
C SER A 686 18.90 -2.38 -3.40
N GLU A 687 19.58 -2.08 -4.48
CA GLU A 687 20.97 -2.47 -4.73
C GLU A 687 21.99 -1.53 -4.09
N ALA A 688 21.56 -0.38 -3.52
CA ALA A 688 22.44 0.61 -2.91
C ALA A 688 22.39 0.53 -1.38
N VAL A 689 23.54 0.53 -0.74
CA VAL A 689 23.68 0.63 0.71
C VAL A 689 24.70 1.70 1.08
N GLU A 690 24.63 2.23 2.30
CA GLU A 690 25.56 3.21 2.80
C GLU A 690 26.96 2.63 3.01
N ALA A 691 27.98 3.44 2.71
CA ALA A 691 29.36 3.08 2.95
C ALA A 691 30.22 4.27 3.32
N LYS A 692 31.33 4.00 3.94
CA LYS A 692 32.45 4.95 4.16
C LYS A 692 33.36 4.99 2.94
N ILE A 693 34.25 6.00 2.89
CA ILE A 693 35.20 6.18 1.78
C ILE A 693 36.21 5.02 1.69
N PHE A 694 36.54 4.43 2.83
CA PHE A 694 37.49 3.30 2.95
C PHE A 694 36.78 2.03 3.44
N HIS A 695 37.38 0.84 3.17
CA HIS A 695 36.86 -0.44 3.63
C HIS A 695 36.97 -0.62 5.16
N LEU A 696 37.84 0.12 5.83
CA LEU A 696 38.05 0.12 7.31
C LEU A 696 38.33 -1.28 7.89
N GLY A 697 39.06 -2.14 7.14
CA GLY A 697 39.40 -3.49 7.58
C GLY A 697 38.23 -4.44 7.71
N LYS A 698 37.00 -4.08 7.30
CA LYS A 698 35.86 -4.99 7.30
C LYS A 698 36.01 -6.04 6.22
N LYS A 699 35.67 -7.27 6.58
CA LYS A 699 35.61 -8.37 5.62
C LYS A 699 34.42 -8.15 4.67
N MET A 700 34.68 -8.38 3.38
CA MET A 700 33.64 -8.38 2.35
C MET A 700 32.63 -9.49 2.61
N GLU A 701 31.34 -9.14 2.55
CA GLU A 701 30.21 -10.07 2.67
C GLU A 701 29.66 -10.36 1.28
N ILE A 702 29.58 -11.63 0.91
CA ILE A 702 29.13 -12.06 -0.42
C ILE A 702 27.98 -13.05 -0.24
N TYR A 703 26.84 -12.73 -0.87
CA TYR A 703 25.62 -13.53 -0.73
C TYR A 703 24.80 -13.60 -2.04
N PRO A 704 24.27 -14.78 -2.41
CA PRO A 704 24.53 -16.09 -1.82
C PRO A 704 25.97 -16.57 -2.10
N ASN A 705 26.55 -17.32 -1.19
CA ASN A 705 27.88 -17.92 -1.37
C ASN A 705 28.00 -19.19 -0.52
N PRO A 706 27.99 -20.41 -1.10
CA PRO A 706 27.98 -20.69 -2.54
C PRO A 706 26.72 -20.23 -3.28
N VAL A 707 26.86 -19.98 -4.59
CA VAL A 707 25.74 -19.67 -5.49
C VAL A 707 25.18 -20.99 -6.02
N PRO A 708 23.96 -21.40 -5.62
CA PRO A 708 23.40 -22.68 -6.05
C PRO A 708 22.90 -22.63 -7.51
N PRO A 709 22.79 -23.77 -8.21
CA PRO A 709 22.34 -23.84 -9.61
C PRO A 709 20.94 -23.25 -9.87
N SER A 710 20.06 -23.33 -8.86
CA SER A 710 18.70 -22.82 -8.93
C SER A 710 18.60 -21.30 -8.74
N PHE A 711 19.69 -20.62 -8.36
CA PHE A 711 19.68 -19.19 -8.09
C PHE A 711 19.72 -18.39 -9.39
N SER A 712 18.75 -17.50 -9.60
CA SER A 712 18.62 -16.66 -10.79
C SER A 712 18.88 -15.16 -10.56
N GLY A 713 19.11 -14.74 -9.31
CA GLY A 713 19.37 -13.37 -8.93
C GLY A 713 20.85 -12.97 -9.02
N PRO A 714 21.17 -11.68 -8.75
CA PRO A 714 22.55 -11.24 -8.62
C PRO A 714 23.19 -11.69 -7.30
N VAL A 715 24.48 -11.96 -7.35
CA VAL A 715 25.30 -12.07 -6.14
C VAL A 715 25.58 -10.68 -5.61
N ALA A 716 25.18 -10.42 -4.37
CA ALA A 716 25.47 -9.16 -3.69
C ALA A 716 26.86 -9.23 -3.02
N ILE A 717 27.67 -8.22 -3.24
CA ILE A 717 28.98 -8.03 -2.65
C ILE A 717 28.90 -6.77 -1.78
N ARG A 718 28.87 -6.93 -0.44
CA ARG A 718 28.67 -5.88 0.56
C ARG A 718 29.94 -5.61 1.37
N GLY A 719 29.91 -4.57 2.21
CA GLY A 719 31.03 -4.16 3.04
C GLY A 719 32.14 -3.47 2.23
N LEU A 720 31.77 -2.92 1.07
CA LEU A 720 32.67 -2.20 0.17
C LEU A 720 32.87 -0.75 0.62
N ALA A 721 33.96 -0.13 0.20
CA ALA A 721 34.12 1.30 0.27
C ALA A 721 33.13 1.98 -0.69
N ARG A 722 32.80 3.24 -0.40
CA ARG A 722 31.84 4.01 -1.22
C ARG A 722 32.34 4.11 -2.67
N ASP A 723 31.51 3.66 -3.60
CA ASP A 723 31.76 3.68 -5.04
C ASP A 723 33.06 2.99 -5.45
N ALA A 724 33.45 1.94 -4.69
CA ALA A 724 34.65 1.17 -4.94
C ALA A 724 34.65 0.52 -6.32
N VAL A 725 35.83 0.37 -6.91
CA VAL A 725 36.06 -0.40 -8.15
C VAL A 725 36.17 -1.88 -7.80
N ILE A 726 35.32 -2.70 -8.41
CA ILE A 726 35.26 -4.15 -8.18
C ILE A 726 35.74 -4.88 -9.41
N LYS A 727 36.77 -5.76 -9.23
CA LYS A 727 37.25 -6.66 -10.27
C LYS A 727 37.03 -8.10 -9.83
N ILE A 728 36.48 -8.90 -10.74
CA ILE A 728 36.22 -10.33 -10.51
C ILE A 728 37.08 -11.11 -11.49
N SER A 729 37.93 -12.00 -10.98
CA SER A 729 38.77 -12.88 -11.78
C SER A 729 38.48 -14.36 -11.52
N ASP A 730 38.86 -15.21 -12.44
CA ASP A 730 39.01 -16.65 -12.16
C ASP A 730 40.20 -16.91 -11.22
N ILE A 731 40.39 -18.17 -10.84
CA ILE A 731 41.48 -18.57 -9.93
C ILE A 731 42.87 -18.39 -10.53
N ASN A 732 43.00 -18.29 -11.86
CA ASN A 732 44.24 -18.05 -12.60
C ASN A 732 44.54 -16.56 -12.76
N GLY A 733 43.70 -15.69 -12.21
CA GLY A 733 43.87 -14.24 -12.29
C GLY A 733 43.36 -13.60 -13.57
N LYS A 734 42.70 -14.35 -14.46
CA LYS A 734 42.06 -13.78 -15.66
C LYS A 734 40.86 -12.96 -15.27
N LEU A 735 40.83 -11.69 -15.64
CA LEU A 735 39.70 -10.80 -15.38
C LEU A 735 38.43 -11.29 -16.11
N VAL A 736 37.34 -11.49 -15.38
CA VAL A 736 36.04 -11.99 -15.86
C VAL A 736 35.04 -10.84 -15.97
N PHE A 737 35.02 -9.96 -14.94
CA PHE A 737 34.06 -8.85 -14.87
C PHE A 737 34.62 -7.69 -14.06
N GLU A 738 34.19 -6.47 -14.40
CA GLU A 738 34.51 -5.25 -13.66
C GLU A 738 33.26 -4.40 -13.49
N THR A 739 33.06 -3.83 -12.31
CA THR A 739 31.93 -2.94 -12.00
C THR A 739 32.33 -1.95 -10.90
N LYS A 740 31.42 -1.02 -10.60
CA LYS A 740 31.53 -0.11 -9.45
C LYS A 740 30.46 -0.42 -8.43
N ALA A 741 30.78 -0.26 -7.16
CA ALA A 741 29.81 -0.30 -6.10
C ALA A 741 28.83 0.88 -6.20
N VAL A 742 27.58 0.66 -5.82
CA VAL A 742 26.58 1.72 -5.60
C VAL A 742 26.50 1.94 -4.09
N GLY A 743 27.14 3.02 -3.63
CA GLY A 743 27.46 3.14 -2.20
C GLY A 743 28.43 2.03 -1.77
N GLY A 744 28.01 1.16 -0.84
CA GLY A 744 28.83 0.07 -0.27
C GLY A 744 28.53 -1.32 -0.81
N GLN A 745 27.82 -1.46 -1.93
CA GLN A 745 27.38 -2.74 -2.49
C GLN A 745 27.60 -2.78 -3.99
N ALA A 746 28.04 -3.93 -4.51
CA ALA A 746 28.08 -4.22 -5.94
C ALA A 746 27.29 -5.51 -6.23
N LEU A 747 26.79 -5.61 -7.46
CA LEU A 747 26.04 -6.78 -7.92
C LEU A 747 26.78 -7.46 -9.07
N TRP A 748 26.79 -8.81 -9.05
CA TRP A 748 27.29 -9.62 -10.12
C TRP A 748 26.30 -10.73 -10.49
N TYR A 749 25.93 -10.78 -11.76
CA TYR A 749 24.94 -11.73 -12.29
C TYR A 749 25.56 -13.05 -12.77
N GLY A 750 26.84 -13.34 -12.44
CA GLY A 750 27.53 -14.51 -12.94
C GLY A 750 27.81 -14.49 -14.43
N LYS A 751 28.03 -13.30 -14.99
CA LYS A 751 28.31 -13.09 -16.41
C LYS A 751 29.70 -12.52 -16.61
N ASP A 752 30.32 -12.88 -17.74
CA ASP A 752 31.59 -12.29 -18.21
C ASP A 752 31.33 -10.96 -18.95
N PHE A 753 32.40 -10.33 -19.46
CA PHE A 753 32.30 -9.10 -20.25
C PHE A 753 31.48 -9.22 -21.55
N GLN A 754 31.32 -10.43 -22.06
CA GLN A 754 30.56 -10.72 -23.28
C GLN A 754 29.10 -11.04 -23.00
N GLY A 755 28.71 -11.09 -21.69
CA GLY A 755 27.38 -11.41 -21.26
C GLY A 755 27.09 -12.91 -21.15
N ASN A 756 28.09 -13.79 -21.35
CA ASN A 756 27.96 -15.24 -21.19
C ASN A 756 27.94 -15.62 -19.73
N ASN A 757 27.19 -16.68 -19.39
CA ASN A 757 27.24 -17.25 -18.04
C ASN A 757 28.61 -17.86 -17.75
N VAL A 758 29.08 -17.62 -16.53
CA VAL A 758 30.36 -18.20 -16.08
C VAL A 758 30.19 -19.66 -15.71
N ARG A 759 31.25 -20.43 -15.82
CA ARG A 759 31.28 -21.87 -15.46
C ARG A 759 31.34 -22.04 -13.92
N SER A 760 31.00 -23.25 -13.46
CA SER A 760 31.21 -23.65 -12.06
C SER A 760 32.67 -23.43 -11.68
N GLY A 761 32.92 -22.83 -10.53
CA GLY A 761 34.27 -22.56 -10.07
C GLY A 761 34.33 -21.56 -8.93
N VAL A 762 35.56 -21.24 -8.55
CA VAL A 762 35.84 -20.20 -7.56
C VAL A 762 36.29 -18.94 -8.30
N TYR A 763 35.67 -17.81 -7.94
CA TYR A 763 36.01 -16.48 -8.48
C TYR A 763 36.53 -15.60 -7.36
N LEU A 764 37.63 -14.87 -7.63
CA LEU A 764 38.22 -13.93 -6.69
C LEU A 764 37.63 -12.54 -6.94
N VAL A 765 37.28 -11.87 -5.88
CA VAL A 765 36.71 -10.51 -5.90
C VAL A 765 37.72 -9.56 -5.28
N PHE A 766 38.15 -8.59 -6.03
CA PHE A 766 39.03 -7.51 -5.59
C PHE A 766 38.24 -6.21 -5.57
N SER A 767 38.26 -5.53 -4.45
CA SER A 767 37.67 -4.22 -4.29
C SER A 767 38.75 -3.20 -3.93
N THR A 768 38.73 -2.08 -4.63
CA THR A 768 39.66 -0.95 -4.40
C THR A 768 38.84 0.29 -4.12
N SER A 769 39.17 1.06 -3.07
CA SER A 769 38.51 2.34 -2.77
C SER A 769 38.61 3.29 -3.96
N ASN A 770 37.59 4.11 -4.16
CA ASN A 770 37.50 4.99 -5.33
C ASN A 770 38.56 6.08 -5.27
N PRO A 771 39.54 6.10 -6.22
CA PRO A 771 40.62 7.10 -6.22
C PRO A 771 40.12 8.55 -6.22
N SER A 772 39.01 8.82 -6.90
CA SER A 772 38.42 10.17 -6.98
C SER A 772 37.92 10.69 -5.64
N LEU A 773 37.59 9.80 -4.68
CA LEU A 773 37.09 10.17 -3.37
C LEU A 773 38.17 10.26 -2.29
N ILE A 774 39.29 9.56 -2.50
CA ILE A 774 40.38 9.49 -1.48
C ILE A 774 41.46 10.54 -1.72
N GLY A 775 41.42 11.26 -2.85
CA GLY A 775 42.40 12.27 -3.20
C GLY A 775 43.84 11.70 -3.29
N PHE A 776 44.75 12.24 -2.51
CA PHE A 776 46.15 11.79 -2.45
C PHE A 776 46.41 10.61 -1.51
N SER A 777 45.40 10.08 -0.86
CA SER A 777 45.54 8.91 0.02
C SER A 777 45.76 7.64 -0.79
N ASN A 778 46.54 6.70 -0.25
CA ASN A 778 46.70 5.40 -0.88
C ASN A 778 45.38 4.64 -0.87
N PRO A 779 44.96 4.04 -2.00
CA PRO A 779 43.76 3.22 -2.04
C PRO A 779 43.91 1.99 -1.16
N ASP A 780 42.92 1.73 -0.33
CA ASP A 780 42.84 0.48 0.41
C ASP A 780 42.16 -0.57 -0.46
N THR A 781 42.45 -1.82 -0.22
CA THR A 781 41.90 -2.97 -0.96
C THR A 781 41.29 -4.00 -0.03
N SER A 782 40.25 -4.67 -0.52
CA SER A 782 39.67 -5.82 0.14
C SER A 782 39.51 -6.97 -0.86
N VAL A 783 39.65 -8.21 -0.37
CA VAL A 783 39.58 -9.40 -1.22
C VAL A 783 38.52 -10.36 -0.67
N GLY A 784 37.69 -10.90 -1.56
CA GLY A 784 36.68 -11.92 -1.28
C GLY A 784 36.75 -13.06 -2.29
N LYS A 785 35.92 -14.08 -2.08
CA LYS A 785 35.76 -15.20 -3.02
C LYS A 785 34.29 -15.56 -3.18
N ILE A 786 33.91 -15.93 -4.40
CA ILE A 786 32.59 -16.45 -4.76
C ILE A 786 32.78 -17.91 -5.18
N VAL A 787 32.01 -18.80 -4.62
CA VAL A 787 31.87 -20.19 -5.07
C VAL A 787 30.63 -20.26 -5.94
N TRP A 788 30.83 -20.45 -7.25
CA TRP A 788 29.77 -20.52 -8.23
C TRP A 788 29.53 -21.98 -8.61
N ILE A 789 28.31 -22.50 -8.36
CA ILE A 789 27.90 -23.84 -8.77
C ILE A 789 27.00 -23.67 -9.99
N GLY A 790 27.55 -23.81 -11.18
CA GLY A 790 26.82 -23.65 -12.44
C GLY A 790 25.66 -24.67 -12.59
N ARG A 791 24.75 -24.36 -13.49
CA ARG A 791 23.80 -25.39 -13.97
C ARG A 791 24.62 -26.42 -14.75
N GLU A 792 24.42 -27.70 -14.50
CA GLU A 792 24.82 -28.75 -15.42
C GLU A 792 23.94 -28.53 -16.69
N ASP A 793 24.59 -28.24 -17.83
CA ASP A 793 23.95 -28.09 -19.15
C ASP A 793 23.42 -29.45 -19.61
#